data_6986f2ef0caf26de397b17280e206e23
#
_entry.id   6986f2ef0caf26de397b17280e206e23
#
_cell.length_a   1.000
_cell.length_b   1.000
_cell.length_c   1.000
_cell.angle_alpha   90.00
_cell.angle_beta   90.00
_cell.angle_gamma   90.00
#
_symmetry.space_group_name_H-M   'P 1'
#
loop_
_entity.id
_entity.type
_entity.pdbx_description
1 polymer ?
#
loop_
_entity_poly.entity_id
_entity_poly.type
_entity_poly.pdbx_seq_one_letter_code
_entity_poly.pdbx_strand_id
1 'polypeptide(L)'
;MATAPIEGFVRGAVGLVRCSDGLVVPRRFTKAQLKRLRGLNRGCRAEATAGACIDFVTDGNRVSLDCRVIRDLNHDHPLFRSVMAGVGGIGNPVDGVIDGIDLVVVGGNAYTVPAATGRIEVTFDNPFHTPVEVRIYLPYIMSVAVGNLASNGSLEPAPDHGYLLVLGDSIAQGFVVGSPSLAYPVQVAQALGLDLLNQAVAGHVFDATTLEGLGRLRKHPPTTVVVAYGTNDWDRKKSAKRIRRDAADYLDTLAEAFPKTPVYVLSPLWRADEDEPRPCGRSLAWMGSMLADLCDHRKHMTFVDGHHVIPRNPVMLSDQVLHPGPVAAAMVSAALVCAIERERPDQQGRDSLVPVATDATGREAGCLCSPVAAVDAQIRSREGAPGRQDEFDTLVRIMWRLRQPDGCPWDKEQTHESIARDLIEEAYEATDAIDHHDDTHLTEELGDVLEQIALHAQIGADEGSFDIHDVVRGINEKLVRRHPHVFGDRVATDQNEVMAIWDDVKRTEGTRPEGLLDSVPMCLPALMQCQKISKRAAKAGFEWESVGDVWRQVASEREEFEEAVPGSKERELEFGDMLFAIVNVARREGVDAERALAASNRKFRRRWARVEELAREQGRDVRELSTAEQNELWVHAKGEEKRT
;
A
#
# COMPACT_ATOMS: atom_id res chain seq x y z
N MET A 1 -36.55 14.48 -26.39
CA MET A 1 -35.82 14.44 -25.13
C MET A 1 -36.81 14.60 -23.99
N ALA A 2 -36.79 13.68 -23.02
CA ALA A 2 -37.48 13.86 -21.75
C ALA A 2 -36.85 15.06 -21.01
N THR A 3 -37.65 15.89 -20.38
CA THR A 3 -37.20 17.04 -19.60
C THR A 3 -37.90 17.04 -18.25
N ALA A 4 -37.18 17.37 -17.17
CA ALA A 4 -37.74 17.44 -15.83
C ALA A 4 -37.20 18.64 -15.05
N PRO A 5 -37.98 19.17 -14.06
CA PRO A 5 -37.48 20.14 -13.10
C PRO A 5 -36.32 19.55 -12.31
N ILE A 6 -35.17 20.23 -12.26
CA ILE A 6 -33.91 19.69 -11.73
C ILE A 6 -33.93 19.48 -10.22
N GLU A 7 -34.82 20.16 -9.51
CA GLU A 7 -34.84 20.19 -8.04
C GLU A 7 -35.01 18.80 -7.40
N GLY A 8 -35.73 17.89 -8.03
CA GLY A 8 -35.95 16.53 -7.56
C GLY A 8 -34.72 15.61 -7.72
N PHE A 9 -33.74 16.03 -8.50
CA PHE A 9 -32.56 15.26 -8.85
C PHE A 9 -31.30 15.71 -8.12
N VAL A 10 -31.33 16.88 -7.44
CA VAL A 10 -30.15 17.41 -6.78
C VAL A 10 -29.91 16.70 -5.44
N ARG A 11 -28.70 16.18 -5.27
CA ARG A 11 -28.17 15.57 -4.05
C ARG A 11 -26.99 16.38 -3.50
N GLY A 12 -26.59 16.13 -2.26
CA GLY A 12 -25.42 16.79 -1.65
C GLY A 12 -25.66 18.25 -1.27
N ALA A 13 -26.90 18.66 -1.09
CA ALA A 13 -27.27 20.03 -0.74
C ALA A 13 -28.27 20.07 0.42
N VAL A 14 -28.07 21.00 1.35
CA VAL A 14 -29.03 21.29 2.44
C VAL A 14 -30.18 22.22 1.99
N GLY A 15 -30.11 22.73 0.77
CA GLY A 15 -31.13 23.56 0.18
C GLY A 15 -30.73 24.09 -1.20
N LEU A 16 -31.70 24.56 -1.93
CA LEU A 16 -31.55 25.12 -3.28
C LEU A 16 -31.90 26.61 -3.28
N VAL A 17 -31.16 27.38 -4.08
CA VAL A 17 -31.47 28.81 -4.32
C VAL A 17 -31.80 29.00 -5.77
N ARG A 18 -33.06 29.34 -6.06
CA ARG A 18 -33.53 29.63 -7.40
C ARG A 18 -33.06 31.01 -7.86
N CYS A 19 -32.46 31.06 -9.01
CA CYS A 19 -32.05 32.28 -9.72
C CYS A 19 -33.20 32.89 -10.51
N SER A 20 -33.05 34.13 -10.98
CA SER A 20 -34.06 34.84 -11.80
C SER A 20 -34.29 34.21 -13.18
N ASP A 21 -33.31 33.48 -13.69
CA ASP A 21 -33.36 32.74 -14.94
C ASP A 21 -33.92 31.31 -14.81
N GLY A 22 -34.39 30.94 -13.61
CA GLY A 22 -34.97 29.62 -13.34
C GLY A 22 -33.94 28.55 -12.94
N LEU A 23 -32.64 28.78 -13.10
CA LEU A 23 -31.60 27.86 -12.66
C LEU A 23 -31.53 27.81 -11.15
N VAL A 24 -30.98 26.72 -10.58
CA VAL A 24 -30.82 26.54 -9.14
C VAL A 24 -29.37 26.39 -8.74
N VAL A 25 -28.98 26.96 -7.60
CA VAL A 25 -27.68 26.82 -6.99
C VAL A 25 -27.80 25.87 -5.79
N PRO A 26 -27.16 24.69 -5.79
CA PRO A 26 -27.10 23.82 -4.64
C PRO A 26 -26.29 24.48 -3.49
N ARG A 27 -26.80 24.43 -2.27
CA ARG A 27 -26.14 24.95 -1.08
C ARG A 27 -25.76 23.83 -0.13
N ARG A 28 -24.48 23.70 0.13
CA ARG A 28 -23.89 22.67 1.04
C ARG A 28 -24.07 23.03 2.51
N PHE A 29 -24.27 24.29 2.84
CA PHE A 29 -24.30 24.83 4.21
C PHE A 29 -25.67 25.43 4.55
N THR A 30 -26.06 25.30 5.82
CA THR A 30 -27.22 26.03 6.36
C THR A 30 -26.97 27.55 6.35
N LYS A 31 -28.04 28.34 6.44
CA LYS A 31 -27.89 29.80 6.48
C LYS A 31 -27.03 30.27 7.67
N ALA A 32 -27.12 29.61 8.85
CA ALA A 32 -26.32 29.94 10.02
C ALA A 32 -24.84 29.67 9.79
N GLN A 33 -24.49 28.46 9.32
CA GLN A 33 -23.12 28.08 8.98
C GLN A 33 -22.51 29.04 7.93
N LEU A 34 -23.25 29.34 6.87
CA LEU A 34 -22.75 30.23 5.82
C LEU A 34 -22.51 31.66 6.33
N LYS A 35 -23.40 32.18 7.19
CA LYS A 35 -23.20 33.47 7.88
C LYS A 35 -21.90 33.45 8.68
N ARG A 36 -21.64 32.39 9.44
CA ARG A 36 -20.42 32.22 10.24
C ARG A 36 -19.18 32.15 9.35
N LEU A 37 -19.19 31.33 8.32
CA LEU A 37 -18.07 31.16 7.38
C LEU A 37 -17.75 32.47 6.63
N ARG A 38 -18.76 33.28 6.29
CA ARG A 38 -18.55 34.62 5.73
C ARG A 38 -17.86 35.55 6.73
N GLY A 39 -18.25 35.51 8.00
CA GLY A 39 -17.58 36.26 9.08
C GLY A 39 -16.11 35.88 9.27
N LEU A 40 -15.73 34.64 8.94
CA LEU A 40 -14.38 34.12 8.96
C LEU A 40 -13.61 34.30 7.63
N ASN A 41 -14.16 35.05 6.68
CA ASN A 41 -13.63 35.21 5.31
C ASN A 41 -13.48 33.89 4.55
N ARG A 42 -14.42 32.96 4.76
CA ARG A 42 -14.50 31.62 4.11
C ARG A 42 -15.74 31.48 3.21
N GLY A 43 -16.59 32.49 3.14
CA GLY A 43 -17.86 32.42 2.44
C GLY A 43 -17.76 32.00 0.98
N CYS A 44 -16.83 32.59 0.25
CA CYS A 44 -16.61 32.25 -1.18
C CYS A 44 -16.33 30.76 -1.38
N ARG A 45 -15.47 30.17 -0.54
CA ARG A 45 -15.07 28.75 -0.61
C ARG A 45 -16.21 27.82 -0.17
N ALA A 46 -17.02 28.25 0.77
CA ALA A 46 -18.22 27.54 1.20
C ALA A 46 -19.34 27.55 0.15
N GLU A 47 -19.37 28.56 -0.72
CA GLU A 47 -20.35 28.67 -1.80
C GLU A 47 -20.03 27.80 -3.03
N ALA A 48 -18.84 27.21 -3.14
CA ALA A 48 -18.52 26.24 -4.16
C ALA A 48 -19.45 25.02 -4.09
N THR A 49 -19.70 24.36 -5.23
CA THR A 49 -20.67 23.27 -5.35
C THR A 49 -20.10 21.87 -5.06
N ALA A 50 -18.91 21.79 -4.44
CA ALA A 50 -18.15 20.58 -4.14
C ALA A 50 -19.00 19.42 -3.59
N GLY A 51 -19.00 18.28 -4.26
CA GLY A 51 -19.75 17.09 -3.87
C GLY A 51 -21.26 17.15 -4.08
N ALA A 52 -21.82 18.29 -4.51
CA ALA A 52 -23.20 18.31 -4.97
C ALA A 52 -23.29 17.63 -6.34
N CYS A 53 -24.33 16.85 -6.54
CA CYS A 53 -24.56 16.16 -7.82
C CYS A 53 -26.04 16.19 -8.24
N ILE A 54 -26.27 15.87 -9.50
CA ILE A 54 -27.58 15.59 -10.08
C ILE A 54 -27.61 14.09 -10.29
N ASP A 55 -28.56 13.40 -9.66
CA ASP A 55 -28.64 11.94 -9.60
C ASP A 55 -29.96 11.44 -10.17
N PHE A 56 -29.90 10.57 -11.17
CA PHE A 56 -31.08 10.08 -11.90
C PHE A 56 -30.83 8.75 -12.59
N VAL A 57 -31.93 8.09 -12.93
CA VAL A 57 -31.94 6.88 -13.75
C VAL A 57 -32.42 7.22 -15.15
N THR A 58 -31.75 6.71 -16.17
CA THR A 58 -32.14 6.88 -17.59
C THR A 58 -31.80 5.62 -18.40
N ASP A 59 -32.60 5.33 -19.42
CA ASP A 59 -32.31 4.36 -20.48
C ASP A 59 -31.69 5.01 -21.73
N GLY A 60 -31.48 6.33 -21.68
CA GLY A 60 -30.80 7.09 -22.72
C GLY A 60 -29.28 6.88 -22.68
N ASN A 61 -28.60 7.45 -23.67
CA ASN A 61 -27.14 7.50 -23.76
C ASN A 61 -26.62 8.94 -23.98
N ARG A 62 -27.53 9.95 -23.91
CA ARG A 62 -27.18 11.36 -24.03
C ARG A 62 -28.02 12.20 -23.10
N VAL A 63 -27.35 13.03 -22.32
CA VAL A 63 -27.96 13.98 -21.40
C VAL A 63 -27.44 15.37 -21.63
N SER A 64 -28.26 16.35 -21.28
CA SER A 64 -27.87 17.74 -21.31
C SER A 64 -28.50 18.53 -20.18
N LEU A 65 -27.78 19.56 -19.71
CA LEU A 65 -28.25 20.50 -18.69
C LEU A 65 -27.76 21.90 -19.01
N ASP A 66 -28.51 22.89 -18.55
CA ASP A 66 -28.05 24.28 -18.61
C ASP A 66 -27.20 24.55 -17.36
N CYS A 67 -26.06 25.19 -17.57
CA CYS A 67 -25.11 25.56 -16.53
C CYS A 67 -24.78 27.05 -16.63
N ARG A 68 -24.63 27.71 -15.49
CA ARG A 68 -24.13 29.07 -15.41
C ARG A 68 -23.12 29.18 -14.29
N VAL A 69 -21.88 29.55 -14.63
CA VAL A 69 -20.83 29.82 -13.62
C VAL A 69 -21.21 31.10 -12.87
N ILE A 70 -21.43 30.98 -11.55
CA ILE A 70 -21.72 32.09 -10.63
C ILE A 70 -20.45 32.71 -10.11
N ARG A 71 -19.48 31.87 -9.79
CA ARG A 71 -18.18 32.27 -9.25
C ARG A 71 -17.13 31.24 -9.61
N ASP A 72 -15.99 31.71 -10.05
CA ASP A 72 -14.79 30.91 -10.28
C ASP A 72 -13.67 31.38 -9.34
N LEU A 73 -13.39 30.59 -8.30
CA LEU A 73 -12.34 30.93 -7.33
C LEU A 73 -10.93 30.88 -7.93
N ASN A 74 -10.72 30.11 -9.01
CA ASN A 74 -9.43 30.09 -9.71
C ASN A 74 -9.07 31.48 -10.28
N HIS A 75 -10.06 32.24 -10.75
CA HIS A 75 -9.87 33.58 -11.28
C HIS A 75 -10.01 34.67 -10.22
N ASP A 76 -10.92 34.51 -9.27
CA ASP A 76 -11.35 35.56 -8.35
C ASP A 76 -10.50 35.67 -7.07
N HIS A 77 -9.71 34.64 -6.73
CA HIS A 77 -8.98 34.62 -5.46
C HIS A 77 -7.45 34.52 -5.66
N PRO A 78 -6.63 35.48 -5.15
CA PRO A 78 -5.19 35.52 -5.37
C PRO A 78 -4.44 34.27 -4.89
N LEU A 79 -4.85 33.68 -3.75
CA LEU A 79 -4.24 32.46 -3.21
C LEU A 79 -4.44 31.26 -4.16
N PHE A 80 -5.64 31.11 -4.70
CA PHE A 80 -5.91 30.01 -5.65
C PHE A 80 -5.13 30.20 -6.94
N ARG A 81 -5.04 31.43 -7.45
CA ARG A 81 -4.18 31.73 -8.61
C ARG A 81 -2.72 31.40 -8.36
N SER A 82 -2.20 31.69 -7.14
CA SER A 82 -0.83 31.37 -6.78
C SER A 82 -0.59 29.85 -6.71
N VAL A 83 -1.52 29.10 -6.12
CA VAL A 83 -1.41 27.63 -6.02
C VAL A 83 -1.53 27.01 -7.42
N MET A 84 -2.49 27.45 -8.24
CA MET A 84 -2.63 26.96 -9.62
C MET A 84 -1.45 27.33 -10.50
N ALA A 85 -0.85 28.51 -10.31
CA ALA A 85 0.39 28.90 -10.99
C ALA A 85 1.59 28.08 -10.52
N GLY A 86 1.62 27.68 -9.24
CA GLY A 86 2.65 26.79 -8.69
C GLY A 86 2.55 25.37 -9.24
N VAL A 87 1.35 24.85 -9.40
CA VAL A 87 1.09 23.55 -10.06
C VAL A 87 1.51 23.58 -11.52
N GLY A 88 1.33 24.72 -12.21
CA GLY A 88 1.80 24.93 -13.59
C GLY A 88 3.28 25.34 -13.74
N GLY A 89 3.97 25.67 -12.65
CA GLY A 89 5.35 26.18 -12.66
C GLY A 89 6.44 25.12 -12.76
N ILE A 90 6.11 23.84 -12.61
CA ILE A 90 7.03 22.70 -12.75
C ILE A 90 6.66 21.95 -14.04
N GLY A 91 7.04 22.54 -15.17
CA GLY A 91 7.07 21.91 -16.50
C GLY A 91 5.84 21.10 -16.88
N ASN A 92 4.88 21.72 -17.45
CA ASN A 92 3.53 21.44 -17.90
C ASN A 92 2.46 21.78 -16.85
N PRO A 93 1.43 22.57 -17.24
CA PRO A 93 0.16 22.44 -16.56
C PRO A 93 -0.14 20.95 -16.53
N VAL A 94 -0.58 20.42 -15.40
CA VAL A 94 -1.10 19.06 -15.36
C VAL A 94 -2.26 19.07 -16.35
N ASP A 95 -1.98 18.66 -17.60
CA ASP A 95 -2.99 18.50 -18.64
C ASP A 95 -4.03 17.57 -18.04
N GLY A 96 -5.17 18.11 -17.62
CA GLY A 96 -6.24 17.35 -17.00
C GLY A 96 -6.71 17.79 -15.61
N VAL A 97 -6.16 18.85 -14.97
CA VAL A 97 -6.81 19.43 -13.79
C VAL A 97 -7.98 20.30 -14.26
N ILE A 98 -9.16 19.73 -14.33
CA ILE A 98 -10.38 20.41 -14.73
C ILE A 98 -11.32 20.47 -13.52
N ASP A 99 -11.53 21.65 -12.96
CA ASP A 99 -12.67 21.89 -12.07
C ASP A 99 -13.94 21.98 -12.92
N GLY A 100 -14.31 20.82 -13.50
CA GLY A 100 -15.37 20.68 -14.48
C GLY A 100 -16.64 20.07 -13.89
N ILE A 101 -17.38 19.45 -14.79
CA ILE A 101 -18.57 18.66 -14.49
C ILE A 101 -18.27 17.23 -14.90
N ASP A 102 -18.41 16.29 -13.97
CA ASP A 102 -18.24 14.87 -14.24
C ASP A 102 -19.57 14.16 -14.31
N LEU A 103 -19.87 13.55 -15.47
CA LEU A 103 -20.94 12.58 -15.60
C LEU A 103 -20.35 11.19 -15.32
N VAL A 104 -20.85 10.52 -14.30
CA VAL A 104 -20.47 9.16 -13.91
C VAL A 104 -21.67 8.24 -14.11
N VAL A 105 -21.51 7.20 -14.92
CA VAL A 105 -22.45 6.09 -14.99
C VAL A 105 -22.11 5.15 -13.84
N VAL A 106 -23.03 4.91 -12.93
CA VAL A 106 -22.77 4.06 -11.77
C VAL A 106 -22.46 2.64 -12.22
N GLY A 107 -21.28 2.12 -11.80
CA GLY A 107 -20.76 0.84 -12.29
C GLY A 107 -20.16 0.87 -13.70
N GLY A 108 -20.00 2.06 -14.31
CA GLY A 108 -19.47 2.26 -15.66
C GLY A 108 -18.44 3.39 -15.74
N ASN A 109 -18.38 4.06 -16.88
CA ASN A 109 -17.39 5.08 -17.18
C ASN A 109 -17.73 6.46 -16.59
N ALA A 110 -16.70 7.30 -16.44
CA ALA A 110 -16.82 8.72 -16.12
C ALA A 110 -16.43 9.59 -17.33
N TYR A 111 -17.12 10.70 -17.50
CA TYR A 111 -16.94 11.65 -18.61
C TYR A 111 -16.82 13.06 -18.05
N THR A 112 -15.68 13.69 -18.20
CA THR A 112 -15.40 15.03 -17.68
C THR A 112 -15.55 16.08 -18.78
N VAL A 113 -16.29 17.14 -18.49
CA VAL A 113 -16.44 18.30 -19.37
C VAL A 113 -16.16 19.60 -18.60
N PRO A 114 -15.58 20.63 -19.25
CA PRO A 114 -15.37 21.91 -18.60
C PRO A 114 -16.69 22.54 -18.11
N ALA A 115 -16.69 23.10 -16.90
CA ALA A 115 -17.83 23.90 -16.44
C ALA A 115 -17.84 25.24 -17.18
N ALA A 116 -18.85 25.43 -18.00
CA ALA A 116 -19.03 26.64 -18.80
C ALA A 116 -20.47 27.15 -18.69
N THR A 117 -20.66 28.47 -18.87
CA THR A 117 -22.02 29.03 -19.00
C THR A 117 -22.60 28.66 -20.33
N GLY A 118 -23.74 28.00 -20.33
CA GLY A 118 -24.46 27.54 -21.51
C GLY A 118 -25.06 26.15 -21.35
N ARG A 119 -25.44 25.55 -22.47
CA ARG A 119 -25.93 24.18 -22.53
C ARG A 119 -24.75 23.22 -22.56
N ILE A 120 -24.69 22.33 -21.59
CA ILE A 120 -23.72 21.24 -21.55
C ILE A 120 -24.42 19.98 -22.02
N GLU A 121 -23.78 19.24 -22.91
CA GLU A 121 -24.26 17.97 -23.44
C GLU A 121 -23.17 16.89 -23.31
N VAL A 122 -23.54 15.72 -22.81
CA VAL A 122 -22.63 14.57 -22.64
C VAL A 122 -23.28 13.34 -23.23
N THR A 123 -22.53 12.64 -24.08
CA THR A 123 -22.90 11.31 -24.57
C THR A 123 -22.08 10.28 -23.84
N PHE A 124 -22.70 9.19 -23.42
CA PHE A 124 -22.05 8.12 -22.63
C PHE A 124 -22.44 6.74 -23.14
N ASP A 125 -21.70 5.72 -22.74
CA ASP A 125 -21.91 4.35 -23.17
C ASP A 125 -23.14 3.73 -22.49
N ASN A 126 -24.21 3.53 -23.25
CA ASN A 126 -25.37 2.73 -22.91
C ASN A 126 -25.95 2.14 -24.21
N PRO A 127 -25.22 1.23 -24.87
CA PRO A 127 -25.57 0.73 -26.21
C PRO A 127 -26.85 -0.11 -26.24
N PHE A 128 -27.27 -0.64 -25.10
CA PHE A 128 -28.45 -1.50 -24.99
C PHE A 128 -29.70 -0.73 -24.53
N HIS A 129 -29.57 0.56 -24.27
CA HIS A 129 -30.67 1.40 -23.77
C HIS A 129 -31.34 0.79 -22.52
N THR A 130 -30.55 0.21 -21.61
CA THR A 130 -31.03 -0.28 -20.33
C THR A 130 -31.05 0.84 -19.29
N PRO A 131 -31.96 0.81 -18.29
CA PRO A 131 -31.94 1.78 -17.21
C PRO A 131 -30.60 1.74 -16.47
N VAL A 132 -29.90 2.87 -16.45
CA VAL A 132 -28.63 3.07 -15.72
C VAL A 132 -28.76 4.30 -14.81
N GLU A 133 -28.15 4.23 -13.64
CA GLU A 133 -28.02 5.37 -12.74
C GLU A 133 -26.87 6.26 -13.22
N VAL A 134 -27.13 7.56 -13.29
CA VAL A 134 -26.17 8.57 -13.74
C VAL A 134 -26.06 9.67 -12.70
N ARG A 135 -24.83 9.96 -12.26
CA ARG A 135 -24.50 11.04 -11.33
C ARG A 135 -23.70 12.11 -12.04
N ILE A 136 -24.19 13.35 -12.07
CA ILE A 136 -23.47 14.50 -12.61
C ILE A 136 -22.91 15.31 -11.44
N TYR A 137 -21.62 15.14 -11.13
CA TYR A 137 -20.94 15.89 -10.08
C TYR A 137 -20.58 17.30 -10.53
N LEU A 138 -20.86 18.26 -9.66
CA LEU A 138 -20.62 19.67 -9.89
C LEU A 138 -19.21 20.08 -9.42
N PRO A 139 -18.66 21.19 -9.92
CA PRO A 139 -17.32 21.67 -9.61
C PRO A 139 -17.02 21.80 -8.12
N TYR A 140 -15.78 21.50 -7.71
CA TYR A 140 -15.34 21.54 -6.32
C TYR A 140 -14.79 22.91 -5.87
N ILE A 141 -14.37 23.78 -6.80
CA ILE A 141 -13.88 25.14 -6.50
C ILE A 141 -14.88 26.21 -7.01
N MET A 142 -15.57 25.94 -8.12
CA MET A 142 -16.56 26.87 -8.68
C MET A 142 -17.90 26.76 -7.99
N SER A 143 -18.68 27.82 -8.05
CA SER A 143 -20.12 27.83 -7.77
C SER A 143 -20.89 27.92 -9.07
N VAL A 144 -21.76 26.96 -9.32
CA VAL A 144 -22.57 26.92 -10.53
C VAL A 144 -24.08 26.90 -10.21
N ALA A 145 -24.88 27.50 -11.10
CA ALA A 145 -26.31 27.30 -11.19
C ALA A 145 -26.62 26.34 -12.32
N VAL A 146 -27.53 25.40 -12.10
CA VAL A 146 -27.89 24.35 -13.05
C VAL A 146 -29.40 24.25 -13.23
N GLY A 147 -29.86 23.75 -14.39
CA GLY A 147 -31.26 23.60 -14.67
C GLY A 147 -31.52 22.87 -15.99
N ASN A 148 -32.82 22.74 -16.36
CA ASN A 148 -33.25 22.19 -17.62
C ASN A 148 -32.60 20.86 -18.00
N LEU A 149 -32.59 19.90 -17.06
CA LEU A 149 -32.09 18.55 -17.30
C LEU A 149 -32.91 17.86 -18.37
N ALA A 150 -32.25 17.26 -19.35
CA ALA A 150 -32.88 16.51 -20.42
C ALA A 150 -32.07 15.27 -20.80
N SER A 151 -32.78 14.20 -21.17
CA SER A 151 -32.21 12.96 -21.70
C SER A 151 -32.89 12.57 -23.02
N ASN A 152 -32.17 11.83 -23.86
CA ASN A 152 -32.80 11.19 -25.04
C ASN A 152 -33.56 9.89 -24.68
N GLY A 153 -33.50 9.46 -23.41
CA GLY A 153 -34.29 8.38 -22.82
C GLY A 153 -35.21 8.87 -21.70
N SER A 154 -35.60 7.98 -20.79
CA SER A 154 -36.36 8.28 -19.57
C SER A 154 -35.54 9.16 -18.60
N LEU A 155 -36.23 9.81 -17.67
CA LEU A 155 -35.64 10.59 -16.58
C LEU A 155 -36.43 10.32 -15.29
N GLU A 156 -35.84 9.56 -14.38
CA GLU A 156 -36.45 9.27 -13.09
C GLU A 156 -35.43 9.61 -11.96
N PRO A 157 -35.87 10.17 -10.83
CA PRO A 157 -34.96 10.38 -9.68
C PRO A 157 -34.37 9.07 -9.22
N ALA A 158 -33.06 9.06 -8.90
CA ALA A 158 -32.43 7.93 -8.25
C ALA A 158 -33.02 7.69 -6.85
N PRO A 159 -32.98 6.45 -6.34
CA PRO A 159 -33.39 6.13 -4.98
C PRO A 159 -32.64 6.95 -3.91
N ASP A 160 -33.24 7.12 -2.73
CA ASP A 160 -32.57 7.72 -1.58
C ASP A 160 -31.71 6.66 -0.88
N HIS A 161 -30.42 6.88 -0.83
CA HIS A 161 -29.42 5.94 -0.25
C HIS A 161 -28.94 6.33 1.15
N GLY A 162 -29.49 7.39 1.75
CA GLY A 162 -28.86 8.05 2.90
C GLY A 162 -27.63 8.83 2.48
N TYR A 163 -26.87 9.41 3.41
CA TYR A 163 -25.74 10.23 3.01
C TYR A 163 -24.55 10.19 3.95
N LEU A 164 -23.37 10.37 3.35
CA LEU A 164 -22.09 10.66 4.02
C LEU A 164 -21.98 12.18 4.22
N LEU A 165 -21.74 12.60 5.46
CA LEU A 165 -21.36 13.99 5.76
C LEU A 165 -19.84 14.09 5.90
N VAL A 166 -19.20 14.94 5.08
CA VAL A 166 -17.76 15.20 5.18
C VAL A 166 -17.51 16.62 5.67
N LEU A 167 -16.72 16.73 6.74
CA LEU A 167 -16.31 17.97 7.39
C LEU A 167 -14.78 18.06 7.30
N GLY A 168 -14.23 19.07 6.63
CA GLY A 168 -12.80 19.12 6.39
C GLY A 168 -12.32 20.44 5.75
N ASP A 169 -11.09 20.41 5.29
CA ASP A 169 -10.41 21.55 4.68
C ASP A 169 -10.31 21.44 3.13
N SER A 170 -9.24 21.96 2.52
CA SER A 170 -9.05 21.95 1.07
C SER A 170 -8.91 20.54 0.49
N ILE A 171 -8.29 19.64 1.25
CA ILE A 171 -8.08 18.25 0.82
C ILE A 171 -9.44 17.54 0.69
N ALA A 172 -10.28 17.67 1.72
CA ALA A 172 -11.61 17.10 1.71
C ALA A 172 -12.59 17.83 0.75
N GLN A 173 -12.33 19.10 0.44
CA GLN A 173 -13.09 19.82 -0.60
C GLN A 173 -12.78 19.28 -2.00
N GLY A 174 -11.64 18.63 -2.22
CA GLY A 174 -11.18 18.09 -3.50
C GLY A 174 -10.23 19.02 -4.25
N PHE A 175 -9.55 19.93 -3.55
CA PHE A 175 -8.70 20.93 -4.18
C PHE A 175 -7.57 20.30 -5.00
N VAL A 176 -7.41 20.69 -6.27
CA VAL A 176 -6.41 20.26 -7.27
C VAL A 176 -6.32 18.74 -7.54
N VAL A 177 -7.38 17.98 -7.25
CA VAL A 177 -7.40 16.52 -7.46
C VAL A 177 -7.57 16.09 -8.93
N GLY A 178 -7.84 17.03 -9.82
CA GLY A 178 -8.09 16.78 -11.25
C GLY A 178 -9.54 17.05 -11.63
N SER A 179 -10.47 16.22 -11.27
CA SER A 179 -11.89 16.42 -11.54
C SER A 179 -12.77 16.10 -10.32
N PRO A 180 -14.04 16.54 -10.28
CA PRO A 180 -14.91 16.37 -9.11
C PRO A 180 -15.07 14.92 -8.63
N SER A 181 -15.21 13.96 -9.55
CA SER A 181 -15.39 12.55 -9.20
C SER A 181 -14.14 11.89 -8.60
N LEU A 182 -12.96 12.48 -8.81
CA LEU A 182 -11.69 12.00 -8.25
C LEU A 182 -11.45 12.48 -6.82
N ALA A 183 -12.25 13.38 -6.27
CA ALA A 183 -12.15 13.80 -4.88
C ALA A 183 -12.49 12.62 -3.94
N TYR A 184 -11.62 12.35 -2.95
CA TYR A 184 -11.81 11.18 -2.09
C TYR A 184 -13.19 11.13 -1.39
N PRO A 185 -13.84 12.25 -0.98
CA PRO A 185 -15.17 12.15 -0.40
C PRO A 185 -16.23 11.63 -1.38
N VAL A 186 -16.09 11.96 -2.68
CA VAL A 186 -16.97 11.45 -3.73
C VAL A 186 -16.76 9.96 -3.90
N GLN A 187 -15.51 9.51 -3.98
CA GLN A 187 -15.16 8.09 -4.10
C GLN A 187 -15.63 7.27 -2.89
N VAL A 188 -15.48 7.81 -1.65
CA VAL A 188 -16.01 7.16 -0.43
C VAL A 188 -17.52 7.01 -0.50
N ALA A 189 -18.24 8.07 -0.88
CA ALA A 189 -19.70 8.02 -0.98
C ALA A 189 -20.16 7.02 -2.04
N GLN A 190 -19.52 7.00 -3.21
CA GLN A 190 -19.79 6.02 -4.27
C GLN A 190 -19.55 4.58 -3.81
N ALA A 191 -18.41 4.30 -3.19
CA ALA A 191 -18.06 2.96 -2.71
C ALA A 191 -19.03 2.45 -1.63
N LEU A 192 -19.55 3.34 -0.78
CA LEU A 192 -20.51 3.01 0.26
C LEU A 192 -21.97 3.00 -0.23
N GLY A 193 -22.22 3.34 -1.50
CA GLY A 193 -23.59 3.50 -2.04
C GLY A 193 -24.39 4.59 -1.35
N LEU A 194 -23.75 5.71 -0.98
CA LEU A 194 -24.35 6.84 -0.26
C LEU A 194 -24.35 8.10 -1.11
N ASP A 195 -25.28 9.01 -0.81
CA ASP A 195 -25.17 10.40 -1.24
C ASP A 195 -24.06 11.12 -0.49
N LEU A 196 -23.51 12.18 -1.04
CA LEU A 196 -22.46 12.98 -0.40
C LEU A 196 -22.95 14.37 -0.01
N LEU A 197 -22.87 14.73 1.27
CA LEU A 197 -22.94 16.13 1.73
C LEU A 197 -21.53 16.58 2.12
N ASN A 198 -20.79 17.20 1.19
CA ASN A 198 -19.45 17.69 1.44
C ASN A 198 -19.48 19.11 2.04
N GLN A 199 -19.23 19.25 3.33
CA GLN A 199 -19.12 20.54 4.03
C GLN A 199 -17.65 20.94 4.33
N ALA A 200 -16.71 20.44 3.55
CA ALA A 200 -15.32 20.86 3.63
C ALA A 200 -15.12 22.27 3.03
N VAL A 201 -14.18 23.03 3.60
CA VAL A 201 -13.87 24.41 3.21
C VAL A 201 -12.37 24.65 3.18
N ALA A 202 -11.81 24.96 2.03
CA ALA A 202 -10.38 25.17 1.84
C ALA A 202 -9.79 26.14 2.86
N GLY A 203 -8.68 25.75 3.49
CA GLY A 203 -7.97 26.51 4.52
C GLY A 203 -8.71 26.60 5.86
N HIS A 204 -9.74 25.79 6.10
CA HIS A 204 -10.44 25.80 7.38
C HIS A 204 -9.69 24.98 8.44
N VAL A 205 -10.08 25.16 9.70
CA VAL A 205 -9.47 24.58 10.90
C VAL A 205 -10.56 24.07 11.83
N PHE A 206 -10.22 23.37 12.89
CA PHE A 206 -11.16 23.05 13.98
C PHE A 206 -11.74 24.34 14.56
N ASP A 207 -13.02 24.58 14.32
CA ASP A 207 -13.80 25.69 14.86
C ASP A 207 -15.25 25.25 15.09
N ALA A 208 -15.58 24.86 16.31
CA ALA A 208 -16.90 24.36 16.71
C ALA A 208 -18.05 25.32 16.36
N THR A 209 -17.78 26.63 16.27
CA THR A 209 -18.80 27.63 15.92
C THR A 209 -19.33 27.50 14.50
N THR A 210 -18.59 26.81 13.62
CA THR A 210 -19.02 26.54 12.24
C THR A 210 -20.00 25.37 12.12
N LEU A 211 -20.20 24.63 13.20
CA LEU A 211 -21.23 23.60 13.32
C LEU A 211 -22.61 24.17 13.72
N GLU A 212 -22.71 25.49 13.96
CA GLU A 212 -23.98 26.13 14.30
C GLU A 212 -25.05 25.86 13.25
N GLY A 213 -26.20 25.37 13.71
CA GLY A 213 -27.32 25.01 12.84
C GLY A 213 -27.26 23.64 12.19
N LEU A 214 -26.18 22.87 12.45
CA LEU A 214 -26.04 21.48 11.97
C LEU A 214 -27.13 20.57 12.58
N GLY A 215 -27.61 20.86 13.78
CA GLY A 215 -28.71 20.15 14.44
C GLY A 215 -30.03 20.11 13.64
N ARG A 216 -30.18 20.92 12.57
CA ARG A 216 -31.32 20.82 11.66
C ARG A 216 -31.32 19.52 10.86
N LEU A 217 -30.12 18.92 10.65
CA LEU A 217 -29.97 17.63 9.99
C LEU A 217 -30.38 16.45 10.87
N ARG A 218 -30.66 16.66 12.17
CA ARG A 218 -31.14 15.61 13.08
C ARG A 218 -32.44 14.92 12.64
N LYS A 219 -33.25 15.58 11.82
CA LYS A 219 -34.48 14.97 11.26
C LYS A 219 -34.18 13.87 10.25
N HIS A 220 -33.10 14.05 9.51
CA HIS A 220 -32.54 13.09 8.55
C HIS A 220 -31.03 13.07 8.81
N PRO A 221 -30.57 12.31 9.83
CA PRO A 221 -29.17 12.32 10.22
C PRO A 221 -28.30 11.65 9.14
N PRO A 222 -27.02 12.04 9.02
CA PRO A 222 -26.10 11.33 8.13
C PRO A 222 -25.97 9.87 8.56
N THR A 223 -25.78 8.99 7.58
CA THR A 223 -25.50 7.58 7.81
C THR A 223 -24.15 7.42 8.50
N THR A 224 -23.18 8.24 8.10
CA THR A 224 -21.84 8.32 8.68
C THR A 224 -21.25 9.72 8.50
N VAL A 225 -20.29 10.08 9.34
CA VAL A 225 -19.58 11.37 9.26
C VAL A 225 -18.08 11.13 9.14
N VAL A 226 -17.42 11.86 8.27
CA VAL A 226 -15.95 11.94 8.20
C VAL A 226 -15.51 13.34 8.60
N VAL A 227 -14.55 13.42 9.52
CA VAL A 227 -13.89 14.66 9.95
C VAL A 227 -12.44 14.62 9.51
N ALA A 228 -12.00 15.55 8.66
CA ALA A 228 -10.67 15.59 8.08
C ALA A 228 -10.06 17.00 8.21
N TYR A 229 -9.62 17.34 9.42
CA TYR A 229 -8.93 18.58 9.75
C TYR A 229 -7.57 18.30 10.39
N GLY A 230 -6.81 19.37 10.62
CA GLY A 230 -5.58 19.34 11.38
C GLY A 230 -4.38 19.89 10.61
N THR A 231 -4.31 19.68 9.31
CA THR A 231 -3.24 20.22 8.44
C THR A 231 -3.10 21.74 8.60
N ASN A 232 -4.20 22.51 8.49
CA ASN A 232 -4.19 23.97 8.66
C ASN A 232 -4.06 24.40 10.11
N ASP A 233 -4.49 23.58 11.08
CA ASP A 233 -4.29 23.85 12.51
C ASP A 233 -2.80 23.76 12.84
N TRP A 234 -2.12 22.74 12.36
CA TRP A 234 -0.69 22.51 12.53
C TRP A 234 0.17 23.61 11.88
N ASP A 235 -0.18 24.02 10.65
CA ASP A 235 0.50 25.03 9.89
C ASP A 235 0.31 26.46 10.42
N ARG A 236 -0.71 26.72 11.24
CA ARG A 236 -1.05 28.05 11.74
C ARG A 236 -0.37 28.37 13.05
N LYS A 237 -0.29 29.68 13.37
CA LYS A 237 0.34 30.26 14.57
C LYS A 237 -0.46 29.96 15.85
N LYS A 238 -0.77 28.69 16.16
CA LYS A 238 -1.46 28.27 17.37
C LYS A 238 -0.53 27.46 18.27
N SER A 239 -0.71 27.59 19.58
CA SER A 239 -0.05 26.69 20.53
C SER A 239 -0.68 25.29 20.47
N ALA A 240 0.11 24.24 20.72
CA ALA A 240 -0.35 22.84 20.78
C ALA A 240 -1.56 22.67 21.73
N LYS A 241 -1.54 23.35 22.90
CA LYS A 241 -2.65 23.33 23.85
C LYS A 241 -3.95 23.91 23.25
N ARG A 242 -3.85 24.97 22.44
CA ARG A 242 -5.00 25.57 21.78
C ARG A 242 -5.54 24.68 20.66
N ILE A 243 -4.66 24.06 19.88
CA ILE A 243 -5.06 23.12 18.82
C ILE A 243 -5.86 21.96 19.44
N ARG A 244 -5.33 21.33 20.50
CA ARG A 244 -6.01 20.24 21.21
C ARG A 244 -7.38 20.64 21.74
N ARG A 245 -7.48 21.83 22.36
CA ARG A 245 -8.76 22.34 22.88
C ARG A 245 -9.75 22.58 21.73
N ASP A 246 -9.36 23.31 20.68
CA ASP A 246 -10.23 23.63 19.55
C ASP A 246 -10.73 22.33 18.85
N ALA A 247 -9.88 21.29 18.74
CA ALA A 247 -10.27 19.98 18.22
C ALA A 247 -11.25 19.25 19.17
N ALA A 248 -10.99 19.25 20.49
CA ALA A 248 -11.88 18.65 21.48
C ALA A 248 -13.27 19.30 21.45
N ASP A 249 -13.33 20.64 21.50
CA ASP A 249 -14.58 21.41 21.45
C ASP A 249 -15.38 21.12 20.17
N TYR A 250 -14.67 20.95 19.04
CA TYR A 250 -15.28 20.59 17.76
C TYR A 250 -15.92 19.20 17.79
N LEU A 251 -15.17 18.20 18.25
CA LEU A 251 -15.64 16.81 18.32
C LEU A 251 -16.78 16.65 19.33
N ASP A 252 -16.73 17.34 20.46
CA ASP A 252 -17.82 17.34 21.46
C ASP A 252 -19.11 17.95 20.89
N THR A 253 -19.00 19.08 20.20
CA THR A 253 -20.15 19.73 19.54
C THR A 253 -20.74 18.82 18.45
N LEU A 254 -19.90 18.09 17.73
CA LEU A 254 -20.34 17.14 16.69
C LEU A 254 -21.04 15.93 17.32
N ALA A 255 -20.50 15.36 18.40
CA ALA A 255 -21.11 14.27 19.15
C ALA A 255 -22.50 14.66 19.71
N GLU A 256 -22.64 15.89 20.19
CA GLU A 256 -23.94 16.42 20.60
C GLU A 256 -24.91 16.58 19.43
N ALA A 257 -24.42 16.98 18.26
CA ALA A 257 -25.26 17.10 17.06
C ALA A 257 -25.77 15.75 16.59
N PHE A 258 -24.93 14.69 16.61
CA PHE A 258 -25.23 13.36 16.09
C PHE A 258 -24.83 12.24 17.07
N PRO A 259 -25.55 12.06 18.19
CA PRO A 259 -25.11 11.20 19.30
C PRO A 259 -25.10 9.69 18.98
N LYS A 260 -25.64 9.27 17.84
CA LYS A 260 -25.71 7.86 17.42
C LYS A 260 -25.05 7.58 16.07
N THR A 261 -24.64 8.62 15.34
CA THR A 261 -24.02 8.46 14.04
C THR A 261 -22.53 8.14 14.21
N PRO A 262 -21.99 7.12 13.52
CA PRO A 262 -20.57 6.86 13.49
C PRO A 262 -19.79 8.04 12.91
N VAL A 263 -18.69 8.41 13.55
CA VAL A 263 -17.80 9.52 13.15
C VAL A 263 -16.40 8.96 12.97
N TYR A 264 -15.83 9.17 11.80
CA TYR A 264 -14.47 8.77 11.48
C TYR A 264 -13.59 10.02 11.39
N VAL A 265 -12.55 10.07 12.21
CA VAL A 265 -11.65 11.23 12.32
C VAL A 265 -10.34 10.88 11.61
N LEU A 266 -10.18 11.40 10.39
CA LEU A 266 -8.97 11.24 9.59
C LEU A 266 -7.92 12.25 10.04
N SER A 267 -6.75 11.79 10.49
CA SER A 267 -5.62 12.66 10.78
C SER A 267 -5.05 13.30 9.51
N PRO A 268 -4.24 14.38 9.64
CA PRO A 268 -3.57 14.94 8.48
C PRO A 268 -2.81 13.89 7.67
N LEU A 269 -2.91 13.99 6.35
CA LEU A 269 -2.07 13.21 5.44
C LEU A 269 -0.61 13.65 5.55
N TRP A 270 0.32 12.79 5.13
CA TRP A 270 1.71 13.19 4.90
C TRP A 270 1.80 14.37 3.95
N ARG A 271 2.77 15.27 4.21
CA ARG A 271 3.07 16.42 3.36
C ARG A 271 4.58 16.61 3.20
N ALA A 272 5.00 17.08 2.04
CA ALA A 272 6.42 17.15 1.69
C ALA A 272 7.23 18.14 2.54
N ASP A 273 6.58 19.08 3.22
CA ASP A 273 7.19 20.10 4.10
C ASP A 273 7.00 19.78 5.60
N GLU A 274 6.72 18.51 5.98
CA GLU A 274 6.44 18.13 7.37
C GLU A 274 7.64 18.32 8.33
N ASP A 275 8.86 18.27 7.79
CA ASP A 275 10.09 18.47 8.58
C ASP A 275 10.41 19.94 8.87
N GLU A 276 9.71 20.87 8.23
CA GLU A 276 9.89 22.29 8.48
C GLU A 276 9.36 22.70 9.86
N PRO A 277 10.09 23.53 10.61
CA PRO A 277 9.65 24.01 11.91
C PRO A 277 8.32 24.75 11.83
N ARG A 278 7.33 24.36 12.63
CA ARG A 278 6.03 25.02 12.71
C ARG A 278 5.84 25.82 13.99
N PRO A 279 5.02 26.88 13.93
CA PRO A 279 4.81 27.77 15.07
C PRO A 279 4.22 27.09 16.32
N CYS A 280 3.52 25.97 16.18
CA CYS A 280 3.02 25.18 17.31
C CYS A 280 4.11 24.36 18.03
N GLY A 281 5.33 24.25 17.44
CA GLY A 281 6.47 23.51 18.00
C GLY A 281 6.24 21.99 18.09
N ARG A 282 5.39 21.41 17.24
CA ARG A 282 5.07 19.99 17.21
C ARG A 282 5.19 19.42 15.80
N SER A 283 5.56 18.13 15.69
CA SER A 283 5.55 17.39 14.43
C SER A 283 4.13 17.16 13.90
N LEU A 284 4.02 16.83 12.61
CA LEU A 284 2.73 16.45 12.03
C LEU A 284 2.19 15.14 12.64
N ALA A 285 3.06 14.17 12.93
CA ALA A 285 2.70 12.93 13.64
C ALA A 285 2.05 13.17 15.02
N TRP A 286 2.46 14.24 15.74
CA TRP A 286 1.79 14.63 16.98
C TRP A 286 0.30 14.93 16.78
N MET A 287 -0.10 15.47 15.63
CA MET A 287 -1.51 15.71 15.33
C MET A 287 -2.30 14.39 15.29
N GLY A 288 -1.73 13.35 14.67
CA GLY A 288 -2.32 12.00 14.65
C GLY A 288 -2.52 11.45 16.06
N SER A 289 -1.44 11.41 16.87
CA SER A 289 -1.50 10.91 18.24
C SER A 289 -2.51 11.69 19.11
N MET A 290 -2.57 13.02 18.95
CA MET A 290 -3.52 13.87 19.68
C MET A 290 -4.97 13.60 19.29
N LEU A 291 -5.26 13.36 17.99
CA LEU A 291 -6.59 13.04 17.50
C LEU A 291 -7.01 11.63 17.90
N ALA A 292 -6.11 10.65 17.87
CA ALA A 292 -6.35 9.30 18.36
C ALA A 292 -6.79 9.32 19.83
N ASP A 293 -6.02 10.00 20.70
CA ASP A 293 -6.35 10.15 22.12
C ASP A 293 -7.71 10.87 22.34
N LEU A 294 -8.07 11.83 21.50
CA LEU A 294 -9.38 12.47 21.57
C LEU A 294 -10.52 11.53 21.16
N CYS A 295 -10.28 10.64 20.18
CA CYS A 295 -11.29 9.67 19.74
C CYS A 295 -11.52 8.57 20.79
N ASP A 296 -10.47 8.03 21.40
CA ASP A 296 -10.55 6.96 22.41
C ASP A 296 -11.48 7.27 23.58
N HIS A 297 -11.68 8.53 23.88
CA HIS A 297 -12.54 8.98 24.97
C HIS A 297 -13.98 9.34 24.54
N ARG A 298 -14.34 9.07 23.24
CA ARG A 298 -15.64 9.45 22.67
C ARG A 298 -16.32 8.25 22.01
N LYS A 299 -17.54 7.95 22.44
CA LYS A 299 -18.35 6.88 21.83
C LYS A 299 -18.67 7.23 20.37
N HIS A 300 -18.69 6.22 19.53
CA HIS A 300 -18.98 6.32 18.08
C HIS A 300 -18.00 7.20 17.30
N MET A 301 -16.80 7.42 17.82
CA MET A 301 -15.71 8.08 17.12
C MET A 301 -14.54 7.11 16.90
N THR A 302 -14.18 6.92 15.65
CA THR A 302 -13.08 6.03 15.21
C THR A 302 -11.99 6.88 14.62
N PHE A 303 -10.76 6.70 15.10
CA PHE A 303 -9.58 7.33 14.54
C PHE A 303 -9.13 6.60 13.27
N VAL A 304 -8.79 7.37 12.24
CA VAL A 304 -8.18 6.84 11.00
C VAL A 304 -6.85 7.57 10.79
N ASP A 305 -5.76 6.81 10.75
CA ASP A 305 -4.42 7.38 10.58
C ASP A 305 -4.17 7.78 9.13
N GLY A 306 -4.33 9.06 8.83
CA GLY A 306 -4.10 9.64 7.52
C GLY A 306 -2.63 9.78 7.16
N HIS A 307 -1.74 9.88 8.16
CA HIS A 307 -0.31 10.16 7.92
C HIS A 307 0.41 9.01 7.20
N HIS A 308 -0.09 7.78 7.33
CA HIS A 308 0.47 6.59 6.71
C HIS A 308 -0.36 6.07 5.52
N VAL A 309 -1.45 6.74 5.14
CA VAL A 309 -2.31 6.30 4.03
C VAL A 309 -1.64 6.44 2.68
N ILE A 310 -0.85 7.49 2.48
CA ILE A 310 -0.17 7.74 1.20
C ILE A 310 1.35 7.60 1.34
N PRO A 311 2.05 7.10 0.30
CA PRO A 311 3.50 7.05 0.28
C PRO A 311 4.12 8.43 0.49
N ARG A 312 5.23 8.51 1.23
CA ARG A 312 6.00 9.75 1.45
C ARG A 312 6.79 10.14 0.20
N ASN A 313 6.07 10.50 -0.85
CA ASN A 313 6.62 10.90 -2.13
C ASN A 313 5.86 12.10 -2.69
N PRO A 314 6.53 13.25 -2.96
CA PRO A 314 5.87 14.44 -3.51
C PRO A 314 5.09 14.21 -4.81
N VAL A 315 5.42 13.20 -5.61
CA VAL A 315 4.67 12.81 -6.83
C VAL A 315 3.23 12.41 -6.52
N MET A 316 2.93 11.95 -5.29
CA MET A 316 1.57 11.64 -4.84
C MET A 316 0.71 12.89 -4.62
N LEU A 317 1.32 14.06 -4.58
CA LEU A 317 0.69 15.34 -4.28
C LEU A 317 0.63 16.19 -5.56
N SER A 318 -0.56 16.65 -5.96
CA SER A 318 -0.74 17.46 -7.18
C SER A 318 0.05 18.76 -7.17
N ASP A 319 0.22 19.38 -6.00
CA ASP A 319 1.04 20.58 -5.80
C ASP A 319 2.45 20.27 -5.27
N GLN A 320 2.80 19.00 -5.21
CA GLN A 320 4.07 18.45 -4.70
C GLN A 320 4.37 18.78 -3.22
N VAL A 321 3.43 19.35 -2.49
CA VAL A 321 3.61 19.77 -1.09
C VAL A 321 2.56 19.18 -0.15
N LEU A 322 1.26 19.29 -0.51
CA LEU A 322 0.17 19.09 0.44
C LEU A 322 -1.06 18.38 -0.13
N HIS A 323 -1.51 18.75 -1.34
CA HIS A 323 -2.80 18.30 -1.85
C HIS A 323 -2.65 17.00 -2.64
N PRO A 324 -3.38 15.94 -2.25
CA PRO A 324 -3.29 14.64 -2.91
C PRO A 324 -3.72 14.72 -4.38
N GLY A 325 -2.94 14.08 -5.24
CA GLY A 325 -3.32 13.81 -6.62
C GLY A 325 -4.36 12.70 -6.71
N PRO A 326 -4.85 12.36 -7.92
CA PRO A 326 -5.91 11.36 -8.11
C PRO A 326 -5.62 10.02 -7.44
N VAL A 327 -4.39 9.53 -7.56
CA VAL A 327 -3.96 8.25 -6.96
C VAL A 327 -3.99 8.32 -5.43
N ALA A 328 -3.43 9.38 -4.85
CA ALA A 328 -3.44 9.57 -3.39
C ALA A 328 -4.86 9.77 -2.85
N ALA A 329 -5.73 10.48 -3.58
CA ALA A 329 -7.13 10.64 -3.22
C ALA A 329 -7.88 9.30 -3.20
N ALA A 330 -7.60 8.42 -4.17
CA ALA A 330 -8.16 7.06 -4.19
C ALA A 330 -7.64 6.21 -3.01
N MET A 331 -6.38 6.35 -2.61
CA MET A 331 -5.83 5.68 -1.42
C MET A 331 -6.52 6.14 -0.13
N VAL A 332 -6.75 7.45 0.02
CA VAL A 332 -7.50 8.00 1.17
C VAL A 332 -8.95 7.50 1.17
N SER A 333 -9.57 7.40 0.00
CA SER A 333 -10.93 6.84 -0.13
C SER A 333 -10.98 5.40 0.36
N ALA A 334 -10.08 4.55 -0.12
CA ALA A 334 -10.05 3.14 0.26
C ALA A 334 -9.83 2.95 1.77
N ALA A 335 -8.90 3.70 2.39
CA ALA A 335 -8.66 3.64 3.83
C ALA A 335 -9.92 4.01 4.65
N LEU A 336 -10.64 5.04 4.23
CA LEU A 336 -11.89 5.44 4.89
C LEU A 336 -13.02 4.42 4.70
N VAL A 337 -13.19 3.89 3.48
CA VAL A 337 -14.20 2.84 3.20
C VAL A 337 -13.95 1.62 4.07
N CYS A 338 -12.72 1.13 4.12
CA CYS A 338 -12.35 0.02 4.99
C CYS A 338 -12.63 0.29 6.46
N ALA A 339 -12.30 1.47 6.97
CA ALA A 339 -12.58 1.84 8.35
C ALA A 339 -14.08 1.88 8.65
N ILE A 340 -14.89 2.40 7.71
CA ILE A 340 -16.34 2.53 7.86
C ILE A 340 -17.03 1.15 7.79
N GLU A 341 -16.62 0.29 6.88
CA GLU A 341 -17.25 -1.02 6.71
C GLU A 341 -16.95 -2.00 7.84
N ARG A 342 -15.78 -1.89 8.49
CA ARG A 342 -15.42 -2.70 9.67
C ARG A 342 -16.43 -2.58 10.82
N GLU A 343 -17.04 -1.42 10.99
CA GLU A 343 -17.99 -1.15 12.09
C GLU A 343 -19.45 -1.41 11.70
N ARG A 344 -19.74 -1.93 10.51
CA ARG A 344 -21.08 -2.24 10.00
C ARG A 344 -21.33 -3.75 9.83
N PRO A 345 -21.40 -4.56 10.90
CA PRO A 345 -21.56 -6.01 10.79
C PRO A 345 -22.90 -6.47 10.18
N ASP A 346 -23.93 -5.64 10.17
CA ASP A 346 -25.29 -6.05 9.85
C ASP A 346 -25.73 -5.81 8.39
N GLN A 347 -24.84 -5.39 7.51
CA GLN A 347 -25.16 -5.16 6.08
C GLN A 347 -24.41 -6.08 5.11
N GLN A 348 -24.09 -7.31 5.51
CA GLN A 348 -23.58 -8.37 4.63
C GLN A 348 -24.66 -8.84 3.64
N GLY A 349 -25.06 -8.04 2.70
CA GLY A 349 -26.09 -8.40 1.75
C GLY A 349 -26.28 -7.43 0.59
N ARG A 350 -25.49 -6.37 0.52
CA ARG A 350 -25.45 -5.51 -0.68
C ARG A 350 -24.13 -5.73 -1.38
N ASP A 351 -24.21 -6.15 -2.63
CA ASP A 351 -23.07 -6.16 -3.54
C ASP A 351 -22.41 -4.77 -3.50
N SER A 352 -21.39 -4.61 -2.66
CA SER A 352 -20.54 -3.43 -2.73
C SER A 352 -19.77 -3.56 -4.05
N LEU A 353 -19.91 -2.59 -4.91
CA LEU A 353 -19.25 -2.53 -6.22
C LEU A 353 -17.72 -2.39 -6.11
N VAL A 354 -17.19 -2.38 -4.90
CA VAL A 354 -15.75 -2.42 -4.61
C VAL A 354 -15.49 -3.63 -3.71
N PRO A 355 -14.80 -4.67 -4.18
CA PRO A 355 -14.39 -5.78 -3.34
C PRO A 355 -13.43 -5.25 -2.27
N VAL A 356 -13.89 -5.11 -1.03
CA VAL A 356 -13.01 -4.81 0.10
C VAL A 356 -12.29 -6.10 0.49
N ALA A 357 -11.02 -6.16 0.14
CA ALA A 357 -10.15 -7.22 0.63
C ALA A 357 -9.80 -6.92 2.10
N THR A 358 -10.50 -7.54 3.02
CA THR A 358 -10.05 -7.64 4.41
C THR A 358 -9.20 -8.89 4.57
N ASP A 359 -8.05 -8.76 5.24
CA ASP A 359 -7.29 -9.93 5.68
C ASP A 359 -8.04 -10.68 6.81
N ALA A 360 -7.52 -11.82 7.21
CA ALA A 360 -8.10 -12.69 8.21
C ALA A 360 -8.27 -12.07 9.60
N THR A 361 -7.62 -10.95 9.90
CA THR A 361 -7.70 -10.25 11.19
C THR A 361 -8.68 -9.07 11.17
N GLY A 362 -9.34 -8.80 10.02
CA GLY A 362 -10.12 -7.57 9.82
C GLY A 362 -9.23 -6.34 9.68
N ARG A 363 -7.90 -6.51 9.52
CA ARG A 363 -6.97 -5.45 9.13
C ARG A 363 -6.86 -5.39 7.62
N GLU A 364 -6.69 -4.21 7.09
CA GLU A 364 -6.62 -3.97 5.65
C GLU A 364 -5.55 -4.82 4.98
N ALA A 365 -5.98 -5.73 4.11
CA ALA A 365 -5.14 -6.07 2.97
C ALA A 365 -4.88 -4.76 2.22
N GLY A 366 -3.63 -4.37 2.12
CA GLY A 366 -3.15 -3.07 1.67
C GLY A 366 -4.07 -2.35 0.69
N CYS A 367 -4.13 -1.03 0.82
CA CYS A 367 -4.97 -0.13 0.04
C CYS A 367 -5.29 -0.65 -1.37
N LEU A 368 -6.58 -0.77 -1.74
CA LEU A 368 -7.05 -1.19 -3.06
C LEU A 368 -6.47 -0.37 -4.24
N CYS A 369 -5.79 0.72 -3.93
CA CYS A 369 -5.09 1.58 -4.86
C CYS A 369 -3.61 1.24 -5.01
N SER A 370 -3.07 0.29 -4.23
CA SER A 370 -1.72 -0.20 -4.48
C SER A 370 -1.73 -1.09 -5.72
N PRO A 371 -0.66 -1.06 -6.54
CA PRO A 371 -0.51 -2.03 -7.62
C PRO A 371 -0.72 -3.47 -7.15
N VAL A 372 -0.38 -3.77 -5.90
CA VAL A 372 -0.58 -5.08 -5.26
C VAL A 372 -2.06 -5.42 -5.09
N ALA A 373 -2.90 -4.48 -4.64
CA ALA A 373 -4.33 -4.73 -4.43
C ALA A 373 -5.09 -4.95 -5.76
N ALA A 374 -4.76 -4.18 -6.79
CA ALA A 374 -5.32 -4.38 -8.13
C ALA A 374 -4.93 -5.75 -8.69
N VAL A 375 -3.68 -6.16 -8.50
CA VAL A 375 -3.15 -7.47 -8.88
C VAL A 375 -3.81 -8.58 -8.06
N ASP A 376 -3.99 -8.42 -6.75
CA ASP A 376 -4.66 -9.39 -5.88
C ASP A 376 -6.12 -9.61 -6.31
N ALA A 377 -6.86 -8.55 -6.63
CA ALA A 377 -8.22 -8.67 -7.16
C ALA A 377 -8.24 -9.43 -8.49
N GLN A 378 -7.28 -9.16 -9.38
CA GLN A 378 -7.13 -9.89 -10.65
C GLN A 378 -6.79 -11.37 -10.42
N ILE A 379 -5.92 -11.70 -9.45
CA ILE A 379 -5.57 -13.07 -9.10
C ILE A 379 -6.80 -13.80 -8.55
N ARG A 380 -7.52 -13.20 -7.60
CA ARG A 380 -8.72 -13.83 -6.98
C ARG A 380 -9.83 -14.15 -7.98
N SER A 381 -9.92 -13.42 -9.09
CA SER A 381 -10.89 -13.71 -10.15
C SER A 381 -10.55 -14.93 -10.99
N ARG A 382 -9.35 -15.51 -10.84
CA ARG A 382 -8.91 -16.67 -11.61
C ARG A 382 -9.37 -17.97 -10.97
N GLU A 383 -9.80 -18.92 -11.79
CA GLU A 383 -10.13 -20.28 -11.34
C GLU A 383 -8.92 -20.94 -10.68
N GLY A 384 -9.10 -21.51 -9.48
CA GLY A 384 -8.04 -22.15 -8.71
C GLY A 384 -7.18 -21.22 -7.87
N ALA A 385 -7.45 -19.91 -7.85
CA ALA A 385 -6.75 -19.00 -6.94
C ALA A 385 -6.99 -19.39 -5.47
N PRO A 386 -5.93 -19.41 -4.61
CA PRO A 386 -6.09 -19.75 -3.22
C PRO A 386 -6.96 -18.72 -2.49
N GLY A 387 -7.78 -19.21 -1.56
CA GLY A 387 -8.60 -18.38 -0.68
C GLY A 387 -7.81 -17.80 0.49
N ARG A 388 -8.53 -17.42 1.55
CA ARG A 388 -8.01 -16.85 2.78
C ARG A 388 -7.19 -17.88 3.57
N GLN A 389 -6.11 -17.45 4.21
CA GLN A 389 -5.20 -18.26 5.02
C GLN A 389 -5.30 -17.84 6.50
N ASP A 390 -6.35 -18.31 7.21
CA ASP A 390 -6.61 -17.94 8.62
C ASP A 390 -5.56 -18.49 9.59
N GLU A 391 -4.87 -19.58 9.20
CA GLU A 391 -3.79 -20.21 9.96
C GLU A 391 -2.57 -19.32 10.10
N PHE A 392 -2.20 -18.57 9.06
CA PHE A 392 -1.08 -17.63 9.12
C PHE A 392 -1.32 -16.52 10.15
N ASP A 393 -2.52 -15.95 10.18
CA ASP A 393 -2.89 -14.95 11.17
C ASP A 393 -2.92 -15.54 12.59
N THR A 394 -3.22 -16.81 12.72
CA THR A 394 -3.17 -17.52 14.02
C THR A 394 -1.73 -17.65 14.50
N LEU A 395 -0.77 -17.98 13.61
CA LEU A 395 0.66 -17.99 13.94
C LEU A 395 1.12 -16.63 14.46
N VAL A 396 0.77 -15.54 13.77
CA VAL A 396 1.12 -14.17 14.20
C VAL A 396 0.57 -13.87 15.60
N ARG A 397 -0.68 -14.26 15.90
CA ARG A 397 -1.27 -14.10 17.25
C ARG A 397 -0.59 -14.96 18.29
N ILE A 398 -0.12 -16.16 17.95
CA ILE A 398 0.65 -17.03 18.85
C ILE A 398 1.97 -16.35 19.20
N MET A 399 2.73 -15.85 18.23
CA MET A 399 4.00 -15.13 18.48
C MET A 399 3.78 -13.91 19.36
N TRP A 400 2.75 -13.10 19.09
CA TRP A 400 2.39 -12.00 19.97
C TRP A 400 2.09 -12.47 21.39
N ARG A 401 1.33 -13.56 21.56
CA ARG A 401 0.94 -14.08 22.88
C ARG A 401 2.14 -14.62 23.67
N LEU A 402 3.08 -15.29 23.01
CA LEU A 402 4.30 -15.82 23.64
C LEU A 402 5.17 -14.70 24.24
N ARG A 403 5.22 -13.55 23.62
CA ARG A 403 6.02 -12.39 24.05
C ARG A 403 5.33 -11.43 25.02
N GLN A 404 4.06 -11.69 25.41
CA GLN A 404 3.39 -10.87 26.42
C GLN A 404 4.02 -11.01 27.82
N PRO A 405 3.81 -10.03 28.76
CA PRO A 405 4.38 -10.09 30.11
C PRO A 405 4.14 -11.40 30.86
N ASP A 406 2.97 -12.03 30.63
CA ASP A 406 2.57 -13.34 31.15
C ASP A 406 2.73 -14.48 30.13
N GLY A 407 3.50 -14.26 29.06
CA GLY A 407 3.84 -15.24 28.02
C GLY A 407 5.02 -16.13 28.39
N CYS A 408 5.69 -16.67 27.39
CA CYS A 408 6.84 -17.54 27.56
C CYS A 408 8.07 -16.76 28.04
N PRO A 409 8.74 -17.16 29.14
CA PRO A 409 9.95 -16.48 29.63
C PRO A 409 11.10 -16.47 28.62
N TRP A 410 11.23 -17.52 27.81
CA TRP A 410 12.29 -17.65 26.82
C TRP A 410 12.04 -16.72 25.62
N ASP A 411 10.84 -16.77 25.03
CA ASP A 411 10.50 -15.96 23.86
C ASP A 411 10.58 -14.44 24.13
N LYS A 412 10.24 -14.02 25.35
CA LYS A 412 10.30 -12.60 25.76
C LYS A 412 11.71 -12.02 25.77
N GLU A 413 12.70 -12.84 26.05
CA GLU A 413 14.10 -12.43 26.14
C GLU A 413 14.82 -12.44 24.80
N GLN A 414 14.20 -13.02 23.74
CA GLN A 414 14.82 -13.09 22.43
C GLN A 414 14.94 -11.71 21.77
N THR A 415 16.08 -11.52 21.10
CA THR A 415 16.40 -10.36 20.25
C THR A 415 16.71 -10.83 18.83
N HIS A 416 16.79 -9.90 17.88
CA HIS A 416 17.18 -10.22 16.51
C HIS A 416 18.52 -10.97 16.45
N GLU A 417 19.48 -10.60 17.31
CA GLU A 417 20.81 -11.21 17.36
C GLU A 417 20.78 -12.62 17.96
N SER A 418 19.96 -12.85 18.99
CA SER A 418 19.95 -14.14 19.70
C SER A 418 19.40 -15.28 18.83
N ILE A 419 18.40 -14.99 17.96
CA ILE A 419 17.76 -15.98 17.09
C ILE A 419 18.21 -15.92 15.63
N ALA A 420 19.18 -15.05 15.29
CA ALA A 420 19.69 -14.94 13.93
C ALA A 420 20.33 -16.24 13.41
N ARG A 421 20.91 -17.04 14.33
CA ARG A 421 21.50 -18.34 14.00
C ARG A 421 20.42 -19.37 13.71
N ASP A 422 19.35 -19.37 14.49
CA ASP A 422 18.26 -20.34 14.38
C ASP A 422 17.57 -20.20 13.00
N LEU A 423 17.31 -18.96 12.54
CA LEU A 423 16.80 -18.71 11.18
C LEU A 423 17.68 -19.33 10.06
N ILE A 424 19.00 -19.35 10.25
CA ILE A 424 19.93 -19.97 9.29
C ILE A 424 19.85 -21.50 9.40
N GLU A 425 19.76 -22.03 10.61
CA GLU A 425 19.68 -23.46 10.90
C GLU A 425 18.43 -24.06 10.25
N GLU A 426 17.24 -23.50 10.51
CA GLU A 426 15.98 -23.94 9.89
C GLU A 426 16.01 -23.85 8.34
N ALA A 427 16.64 -22.80 7.80
CA ALA A 427 16.79 -22.68 6.34
C ALA A 427 17.69 -23.79 5.76
N TYR A 428 18.69 -24.27 6.49
CA TYR A 428 19.52 -25.39 6.07
C TYR A 428 18.81 -26.74 6.23
N GLU A 429 18.01 -26.93 7.27
CA GLU A 429 17.19 -28.13 7.49
C GLU A 429 16.12 -28.26 6.40
N ALA A 430 15.46 -27.19 6.04
CA ALA A 430 14.57 -27.16 4.88
C ALA A 430 15.32 -27.54 3.58
N THR A 431 16.57 -27.08 3.40
CA THR A 431 17.37 -27.44 2.22
C THR A 431 17.75 -28.91 2.23
N ASP A 432 18.04 -29.49 3.40
CA ASP A 432 18.35 -30.92 3.55
C ASP A 432 17.13 -31.79 3.23
N ALA A 433 15.93 -31.41 3.69
CA ALA A 433 14.68 -32.08 3.36
C ALA A 433 14.39 -32.07 1.84
N ILE A 434 14.67 -30.95 1.15
CA ILE A 434 14.58 -30.85 -0.31
C ILE A 434 15.53 -31.84 -0.99
N ASP A 435 16.77 -31.90 -0.55
CA ASP A 435 17.79 -32.79 -1.11
C ASP A 435 17.47 -34.29 -0.91
N HIS A 436 16.70 -34.60 0.14
CA HIS A 436 16.22 -35.97 0.42
C HIS A 436 14.86 -36.30 -0.22
N HIS A 437 14.21 -35.33 -0.87
CA HIS A 437 12.84 -35.46 -1.41
C HIS A 437 11.82 -35.89 -0.33
N ASP A 438 11.98 -35.38 0.89
CA ASP A 438 11.13 -35.67 2.03
C ASP A 438 10.12 -34.51 2.23
N ASP A 439 8.94 -34.65 1.60
CA ASP A 439 7.90 -33.62 1.66
C ASP A 439 7.32 -33.44 3.07
N THR A 440 7.36 -34.47 3.90
CA THR A 440 6.88 -34.38 5.29
C THR A 440 7.82 -33.53 6.13
N HIS A 441 9.09 -33.83 6.09
CA HIS A 441 10.13 -33.06 6.77
C HIS A 441 10.24 -31.65 6.19
N LEU A 442 10.17 -31.49 4.86
CA LEU A 442 10.14 -30.15 4.24
C LEU A 442 8.98 -29.29 4.73
N THR A 443 7.80 -29.89 4.98
CA THR A 443 6.65 -29.15 5.50
C THR A 443 6.89 -28.66 6.91
N GLU A 444 7.54 -29.47 7.77
CA GLU A 444 7.95 -29.12 9.12
C GLU A 444 8.94 -27.95 9.09
N GLU A 445 10.05 -28.10 8.38
CA GLU A 445 11.13 -27.11 8.32
C GLU A 445 10.71 -25.77 7.69
N LEU A 446 9.83 -25.79 6.69
CA LEU A 446 9.25 -24.56 6.17
C LEU A 446 8.33 -23.87 7.19
N GLY A 447 7.71 -24.63 8.08
CA GLY A 447 6.96 -24.12 9.23
C GLY A 447 7.88 -23.39 10.20
N ASP A 448 9.05 -24.00 10.52
CA ASP A 448 10.02 -23.43 11.44
C ASP A 448 10.71 -22.18 10.88
N VAL A 449 11.03 -22.15 9.59
CA VAL A 449 11.46 -20.92 8.90
C VAL A 449 10.39 -19.82 9.00
N LEU A 450 9.10 -20.17 8.83
CA LEU A 450 8.00 -19.22 8.92
C LEU A 450 7.79 -18.71 10.36
N GLU A 451 7.99 -19.57 11.36
CA GLU A 451 8.03 -19.22 12.78
C GLU A 451 9.11 -18.17 13.06
N GLN A 452 10.34 -18.40 12.60
CA GLN A 452 11.44 -17.45 12.76
C GLN A 452 11.12 -16.08 12.14
N ILE A 453 10.49 -16.05 10.95
CA ILE A 453 10.06 -14.80 10.33
C ILE A 453 9.01 -14.08 11.19
N ALA A 454 8.01 -14.81 11.72
CA ALA A 454 6.97 -14.24 12.55
C ALA A 454 7.52 -13.75 13.90
N LEU A 455 8.47 -14.46 14.50
CA LEU A 455 9.12 -14.08 15.75
C LEU A 455 9.99 -12.82 15.57
N HIS A 456 10.82 -12.76 14.54
CA HIS A 456 11.56 -11.56 14.19
C HIS A 456 10.63 -10.35 13.95
N ALA A 457 9.52 -10.54 13.26
CA ALA A 457 8.55 -9.47 13.02
C ALA A 457 7.85 -9.02 14.32
N GLN A 458 7.62 -9.93 15.26
CA GLN A 458 7.07 -9.59 16.57
C GLN A 458 8.09 -8.84 17.44
N ILE A 459 9.38 -9.20 17.40
CA ILE A 459 10.46 -8.44 18.06
C ILE A 459 10.49 -7.01 17.52
N GLY A 460 10.46 -6.82 16.20
CA GLY A 460 10.39 -5.50 15.58
C GLY A 460 9.17 -4.69 16.01
N ALA A 461 8.00 -5.34 16.14
CA ALA A 461 6.77 -4.72 16.62
C ALA A 461 6.87 -4.27 18.09
N ASP A 462 7.49 -5.09 18.95
CA ASP A 462 7.72 -4.76 20.37
C ASP A 462 8.67 -3.56 20.50
N GLU A 463 9.65 -3.43 19.60
CA GLU A 463 10.60 -2.31 19.54
C GLU A 463 10.00 -1.07 18.81
N GLY A 464 8.87 -1.22 18.13
CA GLY A 464 8.22 -0.16 17.37
C GLY A 464 8.95 0.20 16.06
N SER A 465 9.77 -0.70 15.51
CA SER A 465 10.56 -0.51 14.29
C SER A 465 9.82 -0.96 13.03
N PHE A 466 9.26 -2.17 13.00
CA PHE A 466 8.45 -2.74 11.93
C PHE A 466 7.60 -3.90 12.47
N ASP A 467 6.62 -4.37 11.70
CA ASP A 467 5.80 -5.54 12.04
C ASP A 467 5.68 -6.53 10.86
N ILE A 468 4.93 -7.62 11.06
CA ILE A 468 4.71 -8.64 10.03
C ILE A 468 4.01 -8.07 8.77
N HIS A 469 3.17 -7.03 8.93
CA HIS A 469 2.52 -6.40 7.80
C HIS A 469 3.51 -5.63 6.93
N ASP A 470 4.52 -4.99 7.55
CA ASP A 470 5.58 -4.31 6.82
C ASP A 470 6.43 -5.30 6.02
N VAL A 471 6.75 -6.46 6.61
CA VAL A 471 7.48 -7.55 5.96
C VAL A 471 6.69 -8.08 4.75
N VAL A 472 5.41 -8.43 4.95
CA VAL A 472 4.56 -8.99 3.89
C VAL A 472 4.25 -7.96 2.81
N ARG A 473 3.96 -6.71 3.19
CA ARG A 473 3.75 -5.61 2.24
C ARG A 473 4.98 -5.38 1.37
N GLY A 474 6.16 -5.29 2.00
CA GLY A 474 7.41 -5.06 1.30
C GLY A 474 7.73 -6.13 0.25
N ILE A 475 7.50 -7.42 0.58
CA ILE A 475 7.71 -8.50 -0.39
C ILE A 475 6.65 -8.51 -1.49
N ASN A 476 5.38 -8.25 -1.18
CA ASN A 476 4.31 -8.19 -2.17
C ASN A 476 4.57 -7.07 -3.20
N GLU A 477 4.89 -5.87 -2.75
CA GLU A 477 5.25 -4.75 -3.61
C GLU A 477 6.46 -5.06 -4.49
N LYS A 478 7.48 -5.68 -3.92
CA LYS A 478 8.68 -6.12 -4.65
C LYS A 478 8.33 -7.14 -5.72
N LEU A 479 7.51 -8.14 -5.43
CA LEU A 479 7.10 -9.17 -6.37
C LEU A 479 6.29 -8.58 -7.53
N VAL A 480 5.28 -7.77 -7.25
CA VAL A 480 4.47 -7.12 -8.28
C VAL A 480 5.34 -6.24 -9.19
N ARG A 481 6.19 -5.41 -8.61
CA ARG A 481 7.07 -4.51 -9.35
C ARG A 481 8.10 -5.26 -10.22
N ARG A 482 8.65 -6.38 -9.73
CA ARG A 482 9.67 -7.16 -10.45
C ARG A 482 9.11 -8.13 -11.49
N HIS A 483 7.80 -8.31 -11.55
CA HIS A 483 7.15 -9.17 -12.54
C HIS A 483 6.20 -8.38 -13.47
N PRO A 484 6.66 -7.30 -14.13
CA PRO A 484 5.81 -6.52 -15.02
C PRO A 484 5.35 -7.30 -16.26
N HIS A 485 5.94 -8.46 -16.53
CA HIS A 485 5.50 -9.40 -17.56
C HIS A 485 4.31 -10.27 -17.12
N VAL A 486 3.97 -10.28 -15.81
CA VAL A 486 2.80 -10.98 -15.26
C VAL A 486 1.72 -10.00 -14.82
N PHE A 487 2.12 -8.88 -14.22
CA PHE A 487 1.24 -7.92 -13.55
C PHE A 487 1.16 -6.55 -14.25
N GLY A 488 1.88 -6.37 -15.36
CA GLY A 488 1.93 -5.13 -16.14
C GLY A 488 1.91 -5.41 -17.65
N ASP A 489 2.45 -4.48 -18.43
CA ASP A 489 2.33 -4.46 -19.90
C ASP A 489 3.55 -5.08 -20.63
N ARG A 490 4.59 -5.51 -19.92
CA ARG A 490 5.75 -6.15 -20.54
C ARG A 490 5.42 -7.60 -20.90
N VAL A 491 5.99 -8.09 -21.99
CA VAL A 491 5.86 -9.47 -22.43
C VAL A 491 7.22 -10.15 -22.28
N ALA A 492 7.22 -11.38 -21.76
CA ALA A 492 8.39 -12.26 -21.75
C ALA A 492 7.93 -13.66 -22.19
N THR A 493 8.65 -14.26 -23.12
CA THR A 493 8.34 -15.56 -23.72
C THR A 493 9.29 -16.66 -23.24
N ASP A 494 10.43 -16.28 -22.66
CA ASP A 494 11.42 -17.21 -22.12
C ASP A 494 12.07 -16.69 -20.83
N GLN A 495 12.87 -17.56 -20.17
CA GLN A 495 13.57 -17.24 -18.92
C GLN A 495 14.61 -16.13 -19.07
N ASN A 496 15.25 -15.99 -20.23
CA ASN A 496 16.29 -14.98 -20.43
C ASN A 496 15.66 -13.60 -20.51
N GLU A 497 14.50 -13.47 -21.17
CA GLU A 497 13.73 -12.23 -21.20
C GLU A 497 13.24 -11.83 -19.80
N VAL A 498 12.76 -12.79 -18.99
CA VAL A 498 12.40 -12.55 -17.58
C VAL A 498 13.60 -12.03 -16.78
N MET A 499 14.76 -12.68 -16.93
CA MET A 499 15.99 -12.27 -16.22
C MET A 499 16.45 -10.86 -16.65
N ALA A 500 16.33 -10.54 -17.95
CA ALA A 500 16.65 -9.21 -18.45
C ALA A 500 15.70 -8.14 -17.88
N ILE A 501 14.41 -8.43 -17.79
CA ILE A 501 13.40 -7.55 -17.15
C ILE A 501 13.73 -7.33 -15.67
N TRP A 502 14.09 -8.39 -14.94
CA TRP A 502 14.45 -8.30 -13.52
C TRP A 502 15.72 -7.45 -13.30
N ASP A 503 16.75 -7.65 -14.14
CA ASP A 503 17.98 -6.87 -14.06
C ASP A 503 17.71 -5.38 -14.40
N ASP A 504 16.78 -5.08 -15.30
CA ASP A 504 16.34 -3.74 -15.66
C ASP A 504 15.59 -3.05 -14.49
N VAL A 505 14.60 -3.73 -13.94
CA VAL A 505 13.84 -3.22 -12.79
C VAL A 505 14.76 -3.00 -11.58
N LYS A 506 15.66 -3.94 -11.27
CA LYS A 506 16.63 -3.76 -10.18
C LYS A 506 17.55 -2.56 -10.38
N ARG A 507 17.84 -2.17 -11.61
CA ARG A 507 18.64 -0.96 -11.89
C ARG A 507 17.92 0.33 -11.55
N THR A 508 16.58 0.31 -11.53
CA THR A 508 15.74 1.47 -11.20
C THR A 508 15.37 1.55 -9.71
N GLU A 509 15.60 0.48 -8.93
CA GLU A 509 15.16 0.30 -7.53
C GLU A 509 16.07 0.92 -6.47
N GLY A 510 16.80 1.98 -6.72
CA GLY A 510 17.41 2.68 -5.61
C GLY A 510 18.93 2.75 -5.60
N THR A 511 19.48 3.28 -4.51
CA THR A 511 20.90 3.55 -4.29
C THR A 511 21.78 2.36 -4.71
N ARG A 512 22.49 2.54 -5.84
CA ARG A 512 23.54 1.60 -6.21
C ARG A 512 24.58 1.60 -5.09
N PRO A 513 24.98 0.40 -4.59
CA PRO A 513 26.24 0.30 -3.88
C PRO A 513 27.35 0.92 -4.75
N GLU A 514 28.26 1.68 -4.16
CA GLU A 514 29.33 2.35 -4.91
C GLU A 514 30.20 1.37 -5.69
N GLY A 515 30.37 0.13 -5.17
CA GLY A 515 31.14 -0.94 -5.80
C GLY A 515 30.30 -2.08 -6.36
N LEU A 516 30.79 -2.71 -7.44
CA LEU A 516 30.13 -3.85 -8.11
C LEU A 516 29.84 -5.02 -7.14
N LEU A 517 30.71 -5.21 -6.16
CA LEU A 517 30.69 -6.35 -5.24
C LEU A 517 30.01 -6.05 -3.90
N ASP A 518 29.77 -4.77 -3.56
CA ASP A 518 29.21 -4.34 -2.26
C ASP A 518 27.84 -4.93 -1.96
N SER A 519 27.09 -5.32 -2.99
CA SER A 519 25.80 -5.96 -2.87
C SER A 519 25.86 -7.49 -2.69
N VAL A 520 27.06 -8.08 -2.54
CA VAL A 520 27.23 -9.49 -2.11
C VAL A 520 27.28 -9.50 -0.58
N PRO A 521 26.30 -10.12 0.11
CA PRO A 521 26.31 -10.15 1.56
C PRO A 521 27.55 -10.88 2.10
N MET A 522 28.23 -10.26 3.06
CA MET A 522 29.42 -10.82 3.70
C MET A 522 29.10 -12.00 4.63
N CYS A 523 27.83 -12.16 5.03
CA CYS A 523 27.37 -13.22 5.93
C CYS A 523 27.08 -14.56 5.20
N LEU A 524 27.19 -14.62 3.89
CA LEU A 524 26.98 -15.87 3.14
C LEU A 524 28.07 -16.90 3.43
N PRO A 525 27.75 -18.23 3.36
CA PRO A 525 28.76 -19.27 3.35
C PRO A 525 29.86 -18.99 2.32
N ALA A 526 31.10 -19.29 2.66
CA ALA A 526 32.26 -18.81 1.89
C ALA A 526 32.25 -19.26 0.41
N LEU A 527 31.85 -20.50 0.12
CA LEU A 527 31.77 -20.98 -1.26
C LEU A 527 30.64 -20.29 -2.05
N MET A 528 29.50 -20.08 -1.38
CA MET A 528 28.38 -19.33 -2.00
C MET A 528 28.75 -17.86 -2.24
N GLN A 529 29.45 -17.23 -1.30
CA GLN A 529 29.96 -15.86 -1.44
C GLN A 529 30.92 -15.77 -2.61
N CYS A 530 31.92 -16.66 -2.68
CA CYS A 530 32.88 -16.78 -3.78
C CYS A 530 32.17 -16.92 -5.13
N GLN A 531 31.20 -17.82 -5.24
CA GLN A 531 30.45 -18.06 -6.48
C GLN A 531 29.65 -16.82 -6.91
N LYS A 532 29.07 -16.06 -5.98
CA LYS A 532 28.39 -14.79 -6.26
C LYS A 532 29.34 -13.68 -6.68
N ILE A 533 30.49 -13.53 -6.02
CA ILE A 533 31.54 -12.57 -6.37
C ILE A 533 32.00 -12.83 -7.79
N SER A 534 32.40 -14.07 -8.08
CA SER A 534 32.89 -14.48 -9.39
C SER A 534 31.85 -14.27 -10.50
N LYS A 535 30.57 -14.61 -10.25
CA LYS A 535 29.47 -14.39 -11.22
C LYS A 535 29.29 -12.91 -11.55
N ARG A 536 29.50 -12.00 -10.59
CA ARG A 536 29.41 -10.55 -10.83
C ARG A 536 30.61 -10.01 -11.59
N ALA A 537 31.81 -10.46 -11.23
CA ALA A 537 33.04 -10.10 -11.92
C ALA A 537 32.96 -10.54 -13.40
N ALA A 538 32.47 -11.77 -13.67
CA ALA A 538 32.27 -12.28 -15.01
C ALA A 538 31.24 -11.45 -15.82
N LYS A 539 30.12 -11.05 -15.22
CA LYS A 539 29.13 -10.14 -15.85
C LYS A 539 29.72 -8.77 -16.21
N ALA A 540 30.76 -8.33 -15.50
CA ALA A 540 31.46 -7.08 -15.79
C ALA A 540 32.57 -7.24 -16.85
N GLY A 541 32.76 -8.44 -17.37
CA GLY A 541 33.78 -8.75 -18.39
C GLY A 541 35.08 -9.34 -17.83
N PHE A 542 35.18 -9.55 -16.50
CA PHE A 542 36.33 -10.23 -15.88
C PHE A 542 36.07 -11.75 -15.83
N GLU A 543 36.32 -12.41 -16.94
CA GLU A 543 36.03 -13.83 -17.13
C GLU A 543 37.17 -14.55 -17.89
N TRP A 544 37.41 -15.81 -17.56
CA TRP A 544 38.33 -16.66 -18.29
C TRP A 544 37.76 -17.07 -19.67
N GLU A 545 38.63 -17.27 -20.67
CA GLU A 545 38.19 -17.64 -22.01
C GLU A 545 37.58 -19.04 -22.02
N SER A 546 38.16 -20.01 -21.30
CA SER A 546 37.70 -21.36 -21.23
C SER A 546 37.76 -21.97 -19.82
N VAL A 547 37.04 -23.08 -19.59
CA VAL A 547 37.15 -23.87 -18.34
C VAL A 547 38.57 -24.39 -18.15
N GLY A 548 39.27 -24.72 -19.25
CA GLY A 548 40.65 -25.14 -19.21
C GLY A 548 41.59 -24.06 -18.63
N ASP A 549 41.28 -22.78 -18.84
CA ASP A 549 42.06 -21.69 -18.26
C ASP A 549 41.86 -21.64 -16.76
N VAL A 550 40.62 -21.86 -16.28
CA VAL A 550 40.33 -21.93 -14.84
C VAL A 550 41.10 -23.09 -14.19
N TRP A 551 41.15 -24.25 -14.83
CA TRP A 551 41.94 -25.36 -14.32
C TRP A 551 43.46 -25.07 -14.29
N ARG A 552 43.96 -24.28 -15.25
CA ARG A 552 45.36 -23.82 -15.21
C ARG A 552 45.60 -22.86 -14.02
N GLN A 553 44.63 -22.00 -13.71
CA GLN A 553 44.69 -21.17 -12.51
C GLN A 553 44.72 -22.02 -11.26
N VAL A 554 43.85 -23.04 -11.13
CA VAL A 554 43.88 -23.97 -9.98
C VAL A 554 45.26 -24.62 -9.84
N ALA A 555 45.91 -24.97 -10.95
CA ALA A 555 47.26 -25.52 -10.89
C ALA A 555 48.31 -24.51 -10.42
N SER A 556 48.20 -23.23 -10.87
CA SER A 556 49.08 -22.15 -10.45
C SER A 556 48.94 -21.89 -8.95
N GLU A 557 47.71 -21.71 -8.44
CA GLU A 557 47.44 -21.48 -7.02
C GLU A 557 47.94 -22.65 -6.15
N ARG A 558 47.88 -23.87 -6.70
CA ARG A 558 48.45 -25.04 -5.99
C ARG A 558 49.98 -24.95 -5.90
N GLU A 559 50.67 -24.53 -6.95
CA GLU A 559 52.12 -24.35 -6.96
C GLU A 559 52.52 -23.29 -5.94
N GLU A 560 51.80 -22.14 -5.90
CA GLU A 560 52.01 -21.07 -4.94
C GLU A 560 51.77 -21.54 -3.49
N PHE A 561 50.75 -22.33 -3.24
CA PHE A 561 50.50 -22.97 -1.97
C PHE A 561 51.64 -23.94 -1.56
N GLU A 562 52.19 -24.73 -2.51
CA GLU A 562 53.29 -25.66 -2.25
C GLU A 562 54.61 -24.93 -1.98
N GLU A 563 54.84 -23.77 -2.59
CA GLU A 563 56.02 -22.91 -2.36
C GLU A 563 55.97 -22.15 -1.04
N ALA A 564 54.80 -21.80 -0.55
CA ALA A 564 54.60 -21.05 0.69
C ALA A 564 55.07 -21.86 1.93
N VAL A 565 55.68 -21.17 2.89
CA VAL A 565 56.24 -21.79 4.10
C VAL A 565 55.17 -22.50 4.90
N PRO A 566 55.34 -23.80 5.26
CA PRO A 566 54.37 -24.53 6.07
C PRO A 566 54.05 -23.81 7.39
N GLY A 567 52.75 -23.59 7.66
CA GLY A 567 52.29 -22.91 8.88
C GLY A 567 52.33 -21.38 8.81
N SER A 568 52.71 -20.78 7.67
CA SER A 568 52.65 -19.33 7.48
C SER A 568 51.24 -18.87 7.14
N LYS A 569 50.97 -17.59 7.41
CA LYS A 569 49.73 -16.94 7.00
C LYS A 569 49.60 -16.85 5.46
N GLU A 570 50.70 -16.75 4.77
CA GLU A 570 50.78 -16.77 3.30
C GLU A 570 50.23 -18.08 2.75
N ARG A 571 50.67 -19.22 3.30
CA ARG A 571 50.18 -20.55 2.93
C ARG A 571 48.67 -20.73 3.15
N GLU A 572 48.11 -20.09 4.19
CA GLU A 572 46.68 -20.08 4.45
C GLU A 572 45.94 -19.30 3.38
N LEU A 573 46.49 -18.15 2.92
CA LEU A 573 45.90 -17.34 1.86
C LEU A 573 45.93 -18.09 0.53
N GLU A 574 47.06 -18.66 0.12
CA GLU A 574 47.19 -19.44 -1.13
C GLU A 574 46.22 -20.62 -1.17
N PHE A 575 45.99 -21.27 0.00
CA PHE A 575 44.95 -22.31 0.08
C PHE A 575 43.55 -21.72 -0.22
N GLY A 576 43.28 -20.51 0.29
CA GLY A 576 42.05 -19.78 0.01
C GLY A 576 41.88 -19.45 -1.48
N ASP A 577 42.96 -19.01 -2.15
CA ASP A 577 42.98 -18.67 -3.56
C ASP A 577 42.78 -19.90 -4.45
N MET A 578 43.37 -21.03 -4.06
CA MET A 578 43.11 -22.34 -4.70
C MET A 578 41.63 -22.76 -4.57
N LEU A 579 41.02 -22.58 -3.39
CA LEU A 579 39.58 -22.84 -3.21
C LEU A 579 38.73 -21.89 -4.07
N PHE A 580 39.10 -20.61 -4.14
CA PHE A 580 38.44 -19.62 -4.98
C PHE A 580 38.46 -20.03 -6.46
N ALA A 581 39.62 -20.48 -6.97
CA ALA A 581 39.79 -20.97 -8.31
C ALA A 581 38.93 -22.24 -8.57
N ILE A 582 38.89 -23.20 -7.63
CA ILE A 582 38.04 -24.40 -7.73
C ILE A 582 36.56 -24.03 -7.78
N VAL A 583 36.09 -23.06 -6.99
CA VAL A 583 34.70 -22.59 -7.04
C VAL A 583 34.38 -21.95 -8.39
N ASN A 584 35.34 -21.31 -9.05
CA ASN A 584 35.17 -20.79 -10.41
C ASN A 584 35.02 -21.91 -11.47
N VAL A 585 35.71 -23.04 -11.29
CA VAL A 585 35.44 -24.23 -12.10
C VAL A 585 33.98 -24.67 -11.94
N ALA A 586 33.51 -24.83 -10.69
CA ALA A 586 32.13 -25.20 -10.42
C ALA A 586 31.14 -24.25 -11.08
N ARG A 587 31.37 -22.93 -10.97
CA ARG A 587 30.54 -21.90 -11.60
C ARG A 587 30.47 -22.04 -13.13
N ARG A 588 31.60 -22.28 -13.76
CA ARG A 588 31.70 -22.44 -15.23
C ARG A 588 31.04 -23.72 -15.73
N GLU A 589 31.03 -24.77 -14.93
CA GLU A 589 30.35 -26.05 -15.19
C GLU A 589 28.88 -26.04 -14.76
N GLY A 590 28.35 -24.91 -14.23
CA GLY A 590 26.97 -24.81 -13.77
C GLY A 590 26.69 -25.58 -12.48
N VAL A 591 27.73 -25.90 -11.69
CA VAL A 591 27.64 -26.61 -10.42
C VAL A 591 27.54 -25.60 -9.28
N ASP A 592 26.60 -25.81 -8.36
CA ASP A 592 26.56 -25.10 -7.08
C ASP A 592 27.61 -25.69 -6.13
N ALA A 593 28.64 -24.92 -5.80
CA ALA A 593 29.79 -25.39 -5.05
C ALA A 593 29.44 -25.75 -3.59
N GLU A 594 28.56 -24.98 -2.93
CA GLU A 594 28.10 -25.22 -1.55
C GLU A 594 27.30 -26.53 -1.49
N ARG A 595 26.30 -26.68 -2.36
CA ARG A 595 25.48 -27.90 -2.46
C ARG A 595 26.31 -29.14 -2.82
N ALA A 596 27.26 -29.00 -3.73
CA ALA A 596 28.15 -30.11 -4.12
C ALA A 596 29.01 -30.61 -2.96
N LEU A 597 29.56 -29.68 -2.15
CA LEU A 597 30.34 -30.04 -0.96
C LEU A 597 29.45 -30.64 0.13
N ALA A 598 28.25 -30.05 0.38
CA ALA A 598 27.27 -30.59 1.31
C ALA A 598 26.86 -32.03 0.93
N ALA A 599 26.55 -32.28 -0.34
CA ALA A 599 26.23 -33.62 -0.84
C ALA A 599 27.41 -34.61 -0.65
N SER A 600 28.65 -34.15 -0.83
CA SER A 600 29.84 -34.97 -0.57
C SER A 600 30.01 -35.31 0.94
N ASN A 601 29.73 -34.34 1.84
CA ASN A 601 29.73 -34.55 3.27
C ASN A 601 28.67 -35.58 3.69
N ARG A 602 27.43 -35.45 3.19
CA ARG A 602 26.35 -36.44 3.41
C ARG A 602 26.75 -37.83 2.93
N LYS A 603 27.31 -37.94 1.76
CA LYS A 603 27.81 -39.21 1.22
C LYS A 603 28.88 -39.81 2.10
N PHE A 604 29.80 -39.00 2.61
CA PHE A 604 30.85 -39.47 3.54
C PHE A 604 30.23 -39.99 4.85
N ARG A 605 29.28 -39.25 5.46
CA ARG A 605 28.58 -39.65 6.68
C ARG A 605 27.84 -40.98 6.51
N ARG A 606 27.07 -41.17 5.44
CA ARG A 606 26.36 -42.43 5.18
C ARG A 606 27.33 -43.61 5.07
N ARG A 607 28.42 -43.45 4.33
CA ARG A 607 29.44 -44.52 4.20
C ARG A 607 30.12 -44.82 5.51
N TRP A 608 30.42 -43.77 6.28
CA TRP A 608 31.06 -43.96 7.59
C TRP A 608 30.12 -44.70 8.56
N ALA A 609 28.86 -44.34 8.64
CA ALA A 609 27.86 -45.07 9.40
C ALA A 609 27.83 -46.57 9.04
N ARG A 610 27.89 -46.88 7.73
CA ARG A 610 27.98 -48.28 7.28
C ARG A 610 29.28 -48.96 7.66
N VAL A 611 30.40 -48.25 7.66
CA VAL A 611 31.68 -48.75 8.19
C VAL A 611 31.57 -49.11 9.69
N GLU A 612 30.93 -48.25 10.48
CA GLU A 612 30.66 -48.50 11.89
C GLU A 612 29.75 -49.72 12.13
N GLU A 613 28.75 -49.90 11.28
CA GLU A 613 27.90 -51.10 11.31
C GLU A 613 28.69 -52.37 10.98
N LEU A 614 29.47 -52.34 9.91
CA LEU A 614 30.30 -53.47 9.49
C LEU A 614 31.34 -53.84 10.56
N ALA A 615 31.92 -52.87 11.28
CA ALA A 615 32.80 -53.10 12.40
C ALA A 615 32.06 -53.79 13.56
N ARG A 616 30.85 -53.30 13.88
CA ARG A 616 30.00 -53.91 14.92
C ARG A 616 29.54 -55.32 14.55
N GLU A 617 29.24 -55.60 13.29
CA GLU A 617 28.94 -56.96 12.80
C GLU A 617 30.13 -57.93 13.04
N GLN A 618 31.36 -57.41 13.05
CA GLN A 618 32.59 -58.16 13.37
C GLN A 618 32.88 -58.19 14.88
N GLY A 619 32.00 -57.65 15.75
CA GLY A 619 32.18 -57.58 17.19
C GLY A 619 33.23 -56.59 17.65
N ARG A 620 33.60 -55.59 16.83
CA ARG A 620 34.67 -54.61 17.12
C ARG A 620 34.14 -53.19 17.06
N ASP A 621 34.75 -52.30 17.85
CA ASP A 621 34.53 -50.85 17.68
C ASP A 621 35.40 -50.33 16.53
N VAL A 622 34.87 -49.45 15.68
CA VAL A 622 35.58 -48.85 14.54
C VAL A 622 36.87 -48.16 14.96
N ARG A 623 36.91 -47.63 16.21
CA ARG A 623 38.09 -46.97 16.81
C ARG A 623 39.22 -47.93 17.15
N GLU A 624 38.95 -49.20 17.22
CA GLU A 624 39.90 -50.26 17.50
C GLU A 624 40.53 -50.85 16.23
N LEU A 625 40.02 -50.43 15.07
CA LEU A 625 40.50 -50.87 13.77
C LEU A 625 41.71 -50.04 13.33
N SER A 626 42.68 -50.70 12.69
CA SER A 626 43.73 -50.00 11.97
C SER A 626 43.19 -49.25 10.77
N THR A 627 43.90 -48.22 10.31
CA THR A 627 43.55 -47.47 9.11
C THR A 627 43.37 -48.38 7.87
N ALA A 628 44.14 -49.44 7.75
CA ALA A 628 44.01 -50.42 6.67
C ALA A 628 42.68 -51.17 6.76
N GLU A 629 42.29 -51.68 7.93
CA GLU A 629 41.00 -52.34 8.17
C GLU A 629 39.83 -51.39 7.94
N GLN A 630 39.91 -50.15 8.41
CA GLN A 630 38.90 -49.13 8.16
C GLN A 630 38.73 -48.85 6.65
N ASN A 631 39.83 -48.78 5.90
CA ASN A 631 39.80 -48.62 4.45
C ASN A 631 39.16 -49.82 3.73
N GLU A 632 39.39 -51.05 4.19
CA GLU A 632 38.73 -52.25 3.63
C GLU A 632 37.22 -52.17 3.82
N LEU A 633 36.74 -51.80 5.05
CA LEU A 633 35.33 -51.60 5.32
C LEU A 633 34.74 -50.46 4.50
N TRP A 634 35.50 -49.37 4.32
CA TRP A 634 35.10 -48.26 3.48
C TRP A 634 34.89 -48.66 2.01
N VAL A 635 35.79 -49.46 1.46
CA VAL A 635 35.66 -50.01 0.08
C VAL A 635 34.45 -50.90 0.00
N HIS A 636 34.15 -51.70 1.01
CA HIS A 636 32.97 -52.56 1.08
C HIS A 636 31.68 -51.71 1.09
N ALA A 637 31.57 -50.74 1.97
CA ALA A 637 30.44 -49.81 2.07
C ALA A 637 30.20 -49.07 0.75
N LYS A 638 31.27 -48.59 0.10
CA LYS A 638 31.20 -47.97 -1.26
C LYS A 638 30.72 -48.94 -2.35
N GLY A 639 31.03 -50.23 -2.20
CA GLY A 639 30.59 -51.28 -3.13
C GLY A 639 29.10 -51.60 -2.99
N GLU A 640 28.56 -51.58 -1.79
CA GLU A 640 27.15 -51.78 -1.49
C GLU A 640 26.30 -50.60 -2.04
N GLU A 641 26.72 -49.37 -1.82
CA GLU A 641 26.02 -48.15 -2.29
C GLU A 641 25.90 -48.09 -3.86
N LYS A 642 26.77 -48.74 -4.59
CA LYS A 642 26.71 -48.83 -6.07
C LYS A 642 25.72 -49.89 -6.60
N ARG A 643 25.24 -50.78 -5.72
CA ARG A 643 24.31 -51.85 -6.09
C ARG A 643 22.87 -51.57 -5.77
N THR A 644 22.64 -50.59 -4.91
CA THR A 644 21.33 -49.94 -4.63
C THR A 644 21.15 -48.72 -5.52
#